data_f4b930ef558346e7a5f9459ca3b98c2a
#
_entry.id   f4b930ef558346e7a5f9459ca3b98c2a
#
_cell.length_a   1.000
_cell.length_b   1.000
_cell.length_c   1.000
_cell.angle_alpha   90.00
_cell.angle_beta   90.00
_cell.angle_gamma   90.00
#
_symmetry.space_group_name_H-M   'P 1'
#
loop_
_entity.id
_entity.type
_entity.pdbx_description
1 polymer ?
#
loop_
_entity_poly.entity_id
_entity_poly.type
_entity_poly.pdbx_seq_one_letter_code
_entity_poly.pdbx_strand_id
1 'polypeptide(L)'
;MLAPVAVTSSPPGRPPTHPDYLQLRANGVGLVVDCIGTMLPRVLHWGPDLGELEPAEVADLRRASEPPLVSGQADVVVPLSLLPEQSAGWLGTPGLTGHRASADFSSAFTVTSVEHDVPADDRVVAHLVRVEAEDVVAQLSLVLRLEMLSSGLVRLQGEVTNTGLGLFDVTSLDVALPVPTEANELLDLTGRHLRERAQQRGPFTLGTHLRESRRARGHDASLIMAAGTAGFGWRSGEVWAIHVAWSGNSRTLAERSNLGTSLLAGGELLLAGEIRLAQGESYTGPWVYGSLGVGLDEMASRFHTFLRSRPEHPHTPRPVLINVWEAVYFDHDLGRLKELADLAASVGVERYVLDDGWFGSRRDDTSGLGDWVVSKDAWPDGLGPIVDHVRGLGMQFGLWFEPEMVSADSDLARAHPEWILATGDRLPVPARHQQVLDLAHAGAYAHVRDQILAILAEYPIDYIKWDYNRDLVEAGHQPSGRAGVHEQTLAMYRLIDEIRLAHPSLEIESCAGGGGRADLGMLARTDRIWTSDCSDPLERQQIEAGTSLLLPPELTGSHIASPISHTTGRVHALDFRAGTAFFSHLGIEWDITTTASAEDLDRLQQWIAAHKTHRSLLHSGTVVHSDQPDPGLWVHGVVARDRSEAIFTVVALRTTVASPPGRVRLPGLDPRTHYHVQPLAPGDSLGGRASHGDLAWWAAGVTLSGAVLDRIGVQAPVLNPEQMVLLRLVQARPLSPWREQRSTR
;
A
#
# COMPACT_ATOMS: atom_id res chain seq x y z
N MET A 1 -4.61 -55.31 -26.96
CA MET A 1 -3.17 -55.15 -26.98
C MET A 1 -2.85 -54.01 -27.90
N LEU A 2 -2.64 -52.84 -27.32
CA LEU A 2 -2.13 -51.67 -28.03
C LEU A 2 -0.62 -51.66 -27.82
N ALA A 3 0.13 -51.57 -28.91
CA ALA A 3 1.59 -51.53 -28.87
C ALA A 3 2.08 -50.23 -28.23
N PRO A 4 3.18 -50.23 -27.49
CA PRO A 4 3.73 -49.02 -26.91
C PRO A 4 4.25 -48.09 -28.02
N VAL A 5 3.80 -46.84 -27.98
CA VAL A 5 4.34 -45.74 -28.80
C VAL A 5 5.75 -45.47 -28.27
N ALA A 6 6.77 -45.69 -29.08
CA ALA A 6 8.13 -45.30 -28.76
C ALA A 6 8.24 -43.79 -28.70
N VAL A 7 8.48 -43.27 -27.51
CA VAL A 7 8.89 -41.87 -27.33
C VAL A 7 10.32 -41.76 -27.89
N THR A 8 10.47 -41.16 -29.05
CA THR A 8 11.78 -40.79 -29.59
C THR A 8 12.31 -39.64 -28.76
N SER A 9 13.31 -39.92 -27.91
CA SER A 9 14.07 -38.89 -27.23
C SER A 9 14.79 -38.05 -28.28
N SER A 10 14.50 -36.76 -28.34
CA SER A 10 15.31 -35.76 -29.05
C SER A 10 16.75 -35.81 -28.51
N PRO A 11 17.79 -35.55 -29.32
CA PRO A 11 19.16 -35.54 -28.82
C PRO A 11 19.28 -34.47 -27.73
N PRO A 12 20.04 -34.71 -26.65
CA PRO A 12 20.22 -33.76 -25.58
C PRO A 12 20.82 -32.46 -26.17
N GLY A 13 20.08 -31.38 -26.08
CA GLY A 13 20.57 -30.02 -26.33
C GLY A 13 21.80 -29.77 -25.44
N ARG A 14 22.65 -28.82 -25.85
CA ARG A 14 23.79 -28.39 -25.06
C ARG A 14 23.29 -28.02 -23.67
N PRO A 15 23.87 -28.57 -22.58
CA PRO A 15 23.38 -28.23 -21.24
C PRO A 15 23.44 -26.74 -21.05
N PRO A 16 22.39 -26.12 -20.45
CA PRO A 16 22.37 -24.69 -20.20
C PRO A 16 23.59 -24.28 -19.37
N THR A 17 24.23 -23.19 -19.72
CA THR A 17 25.41 -22.64 -19.04
C THR A 17 25.02 -21.73 -17.89
N HIS A 18 24.01 -22.11 -17.11
CA HIS A 18 23.53 -21.35 -15.96
C HIS A 18 23.89 -22.02 -14.63
N PRO A 19 23.91 -21.29 -13.51
CA PRO A 19 24.18 -21.86 -12.20
C PRO A 19 23.10 -22.89 -11.82
N ASP A 20 23.49 -23.97 -11.13
CA ASP A 20 22.56 -24.98 -10.64
C ASP A 20 21.62 -24.45 -9.59
N TYR A 21 22.03 -23.40 -8.83
CA TYR A 21 21.25 -22.74 -7.80
C TYR A 21 21.76 -21.33 -7.56
N LEU A 22 20.88 -20.50 -6.97
CA LEU A 22 21.17 -19.14 -6.55
C LEU A 22 20.88 -18.98 -5.06
N GLN A 23 21.74 -18.21 -4.39
CA GLN A 23 21.51 -17.73 -3.02
C GLN A 23 21.43 -16.22 -3.05
N LEU A 24 20.25 -15.68 -2.75
CA LEU A 24 20.00 -14.24 -2.68
C LEU A 24 19.81 -13.86 -1.22
N ARG A 25 20.56 -12.85 -0.74
CA ARG A 25 20.56 -12.48 0.69
C ARG A 25 20.55 -10.98 0.85
N ALA A 26 19.59 -10.43 1.62
CA ALA A 26 19.53 -9.03 1.97
C ALA A 26 18.78 -8.82 3.28
N ASN A 27 19.26 -7.93 4.12
CA ASN A 27 18.59 -7.45 5.34
C ASN A 27 17.98 -8.59 6.20
N GLY A 28 18.74 -9.67 6.42
CA GLY A 28 18.29 -10.80 7.24
C GLY A 28 17.29 -11.75 6.57
N VAL A 29 17.06 -11.59 5.27
CA VAL A 29 16.26 -12.50 4.43
C VAL A 29 17.16 -13.30 3.53
N GLY A 30 16.87 -14.61 3.41
CA GLY A 30 17.49 -15.54 2.49
C GLY A 30 16.47 -16.13 1.52
N LEU A 31 16.87 -16.25 0.26
CA LEU A 31 16.13 -16.94 -0.78
C LEU A 31 17.10 -17.90 -1.48
N VAL A 32 16.78 -19.20 -1.46
CA VAL A 32 17.55 -20.25 -2.17
C VAL A 32 16.71 -20.75 -3.32
N VAL A 33 17.20 -20.58 -4.55
CA VAL A 33 16.51 -20.96 -5.79
C VAL A 33 17.25 -22.10 -6.47
N ASP A 34 16.55 -23.20 -6.74
CA ASP A 34 17.01 -24.34 -7.51
C ASP A 34 16.75 -24.08 -9.00
N CYS A 35 17.80 -24.05 -9.78
CA CYS A 35 17.79 -23.85 -11.22
C CYS A 35 18.29 -25.11 -12.00
N ILE A 36 18.39 -26.28 -11.34
CA ILE A 36 18.90 -27.48 -11.97
C ILE A 36 17.97 -27.99 -13.06
N GLY A 37 18.56 -28.30 -14.20
CA GLY A 37 17.84 -28.85 -15.36
C GLY A 37 17.24 -27.80 -16.25
N THR A 38 16.13 -28.12 -16.90
CA THR A 38 15.46 -27.25 -17.88
C THR A 38 14.06 -26.82 -17.46
N MET A 39 13.63 -27.24 -16.27
CA MET A 39 12.33 -26.81 -15.72
C MET A 39 12.44 -25.41 -15.14
N LEU A 40 11.31 -24.70 -15.02
CA LEU A 40 11.27 -23.40 -14.38
C LEU A 40 11.80 -23.48 -12.94
N PRO A 41 12.54 -22.44 -12.48
CA PRO A 41 13.14 -22.43 -11.16
C PRO A 41 12.12 -22.61 -10.04
N ARG A 42 12.55 -23.31 -8.98
CA ARG A 42 11.77 -23.48 -7.75
C ARG A 42 12.51 -22.90 -6.55
N VAL A 43 11.77 -22.44 -5.57
CA VAL A 43 12.33 -21.92 -4.32
C VAL A 43 12.44 -23.05 -3.31
N LEU A 44 13.69 -23.32 -2.84
CA LEU A 44 13.94 -24.27 -1.76
C LEU A 44 13.78 -23.65 -0.37
N HIS A 45 14.09 -22.36 -0.25
CA HIS A 45 13.97 -21.61 0.98
C HIS A 45 13.59 -20.16 0.68
N TRP A 46 12.62 -19.63 1.38
CA TRP A 46 12.30 -18.21 1.51
C TRP A 46 11.95 -17.92 2.96
N GLY A 47 12.89 -17.28 3.66
CA GLY A 47 12.79 -17.12 5.09
C GLY A 47 13.91 -16.28 5.68
N PRO A 48 14.20 -16.43 6.98
CA PRO A 48 15.38 -15.84 7.60
C PRO A 48 16.67 -16.25 6.87
N ASP A 49 17.64 -15.35 6.84
CA ASP A 49 18.94 -15.59 6.22
C ASP A 49 19.68 -16.77 6.89
N LEU A 50 19.96 -17.80 6.12
CA LEU A 50 20.67 -19.00 6.57
C LEU A 50 22.21 -18.86 6.57
N GLY A 51 22.72 -17.71 6.15
CA GLY A 51 24.14 -17.53 5.86
C GLY A 51 24.49 -18.03 4.46
N GLU A 52 25.77 -18.06 4.14
CA GLU A 52 26.28 -18.61 2.90
C GLU A 52 26.32 -20.13 3.02
N LEU A 53 25.56 -20.83 2.17
CA LEU A 53 25.51 -22.27 2.11
C LEU A 53 26.52 -22.76 1.06
N GLU A 54 27.31 -23.80 1.43
CA GLU A 54 28.22 -24.42 0.50
C GLU A 54 27.45 -25.19 -0.61
N PRO A 55 28.00 -25.33 -1.81
CA PRO A 55 27.37 -26.06 -2.92
C PRO A 55 26.85 -27.45 -2.57
N ALA A 56 27.61 -28.20 -1.78
CA ALA A 56 27.19 -29.50 -1.31
C ALA A 56 25.99 -29.47 -0.38
N GLU A 57 25.92 -28.46 0.47
CA GLU A 57 24.80 -28.24 1.42
C GLU A 57 23.49 -27.88 0.69
N VAL A 58 23.56 -27.04 -0.35
CA VAL A 58 22.38 -26.74 -1.18
C VAL A 58 21.91 -27.98 -1.94
N ALA A 59 22.84 -28.79 -2.46
CA ALA A 59 22.49 -30.07 -3.11
C ALA A 59 21.83 -31.05 -2.11
N ASP A 60 22.28 -31.08 -0.86
CA ASP A 60 21.68 -31.87 0.21
C ASP A 60 20.33 -31.33 0.64
N LEU A 61 20.18 -30.00 0.76
CA LEU A 61 18.88 -29.33 1.02
C LEU A 61 17.86 -29.71 -0.06
N ARG A 62 18.25 -29.64 -1.34
CA ARG A 62 17.41 -30.05 -2.45
C ARG A 62 16.93 -31.51 -2.29
N ARG A 63 17.85 -32.45 -2.02
CA ARG A 63 17.50 -33.86 -1.80
C ARG A 63 16.63 -34.09 -0.58
N ALA A 64 16.89 -33.35 0.50
CA ALA A 64 16.10 -33.42 1.74
C ALA A 64 14.69 -32.88 1.58
N SER A 65 14.49 -31.96 0.61
CA SER A 65 13.18 -31.32 0.31
C SER A 65 12.35 -32.12 -0.69
N GLU A 66 12.89 -33.18 -1.32
CA GLU A 66 12.12 -33.95 -2.29
C GLU A 66 11.12 -34.88 -1.60
N PRO A 67 9.79 -34.71 -1.88
CA PRO A 67 8.80 -35.63 -1.32
C PRO A 67 8.89 -37.00 -1.95
N PRO A 68 8.53 -38.07 -1.21
CA PRO A 68 8.46 -39.41 -1.80
C PRO A 68 7.31 -39.51 -2.80
N LEU A 69 7.46 -40.37 -3.79
CA LEU A 69 6.35 -40.77 -4.67
C LEU A 69 5.34 -41.58 -3.86
N VAL A 70 4.06 -41.21 -3.98
CA VAL A 70 2.96 -41.87 -3.27
C VAL A 70 1.95 -42.49 -4.25
N SER A 71 1.35 -43.61 -3.86
CA SER A 71 0.35 -44.29 -4.68
C SER A 71 -0.87 -43.41 -4.92
N GLY A 72 -1.34 -43.36 -6.15
CA GLY A 72 -2.52 -42.58 -6.55
C GLY A 72 -2.21 -41.14 -6.94
N GLN A 73 -0.94 -40.79 -7.07
CA GLN A 73 -0.49 -39.49 -7.56
C GLN A 73 0.41 -39.65 -8.79
N ALA A 74 1.04 -38.55 -9.26
CA ALA A 74 1.95 -38.61 -10.39
C ALA A 74 3.14 -39.51 -10.10
N ASP A 75 3.64 -40.20 -11.13
CA ASP A 75 4.84 -41.08 -11.06
C ASP A 75 6.17 -40.28 -11.05
N VAL A 76 6.06 -38.97 -10.85
CA VAL A 76 7.17 -38.00 -10.75
C VAL A 76 6.95 -37.02 -9.61
N VAL A 77 8.04 -36.48 -9.09
CA VAL A 77 7.94 -35.34 -8.12
C VAL A 77 7.38 -34.13 -8.83
N VAL A 78 6.30 -33.55 -8.29
CA VAL A 78 5.67 -32.34 -8.80
C VAL A 78 6.28 -31.12 -8.10
N PRO A 79 7.09 -30.30 -8.80
CA PRO A 79 7.71 -29.13 -8.21
C PRO A 79 6.72 -27.97 -8.13
N LEU A 80 6.88 -27.10 -7.12
CA LEU A 80 6.32 -25.75 -7.14
C LEU A 80 7.35 -24.80 -7.72
N SER A 81 7.16 -24.41 -8.97
CA SER A 81 7.98 -23.38 -9.64
C SER A 81 7.48 -21.97 -9.36
N LEU A 82 8.30 -20.96 -9.71
CA LEU A 82 7.91 -19.53 -9.66
C LEU A 82 6.70 -19.20 -10.55
N LEU A 83 6.42 -20.03 -11.56
CA LEU A 83 5.22 -20.02 -12.39
C LEU A 83 4.70 -21.47 -12.48
N PRO A 84 3.76 -21.91 -11.63
CA PRO A 84 3.30 -23.28 -11.57
C PRO A 84 2.66 -23.75 -12.89
N GLU A 85 3.04 -24.95 -13.39
CA GLU A 85 2.58 -25.46 -14.69
C GLU A 85 1.85 -26.80 -14.56
N GLN A 86 0.71 -26.92 -15.24
CA GLN A 86 -0.04 -28.20 -15.32
C GLN A 86 0.80 -29.31 -16.00
N SER A 87 1.60 -28.96 -16.99
CA SER A 87 2.51 -29.87 -17.68
C SER A 87 3.53 -30.53 -16.77
N ALA A 88 3.93 -29.83 -15.69
CA ALA A 88 4.80 -30.35 -14.64
C ALA A 88 4.06 -31.20 -13.59
N GLY A 89 2.74 -31.40 -13.73
CA GLY A 89 1.91 -32.14 -12.79
C GLY A 89 1.26 -31.31 -11.69
N TRP A 90 1.39 -29.96 -11.73
CA TRP A 90 0.74 -29.10 -10.74
C TRP A 90 -0.78 -29.22 -10.81
N LEU A 91 -1.41 -29.51 -9.67
CA LEU A 91 -2.86 -29.74 -9.54
C LEU A 91 -3.65 -28.51 -9.06
N GLY A 92 -2.94 -27.47 -8.65
CA GLY A 92 -3.51 -26.23 -8.20
C GLY A 92 -3.68 -25.21 -9.33
N THR A 93 -3.78 -23.92 -8.97
CA THR A 93 -3.93 -22.82 -9.92
C THR A 93 -2.66 -22.68 -10.77
N PRO A 94 -2.76 -22.76 -12.12
CA PRO A 94 -1.60 -22.56 -13.00
C PRO A 94 -1.17 -21.08 -13.00
N GLY A 95 0.15 -20.85 -13.15
CA GLY A 95 0.69 -19.50 -13.24
C GLY A 95 0.34 -18.78 -14.54
N LEU A 96 0.39 -19.50 -15.68
CA LEU A 96 -0.07 -19.00 -16.98
C LEU A 96 -1.33 -19.77 -17.40
N THR A 97 -2.39 -19.04 -17.76
CA THR A 97 -3.54 -19.59 -18.48
C THR A 97 -3.81 -18.78 -19.73
N GLY A 98 -4.08 -19.45 -20.82
CA GLY A 98 -4.35 -18.81 -22.11
C GLY A 98 -4.62 -19.86 -23.16
N HIS A 99 -4.86 -19.43 -24.40
CA HIS A 99 -5.07 -20.34 -25.51
C HIS A 99 -4.90 -19.66 -26.88
N ARG A 100 -4.60 -20.48 -27.88
CA ARG A 100 -4.68 -20.08 -29.30
C ARG A 100 -5.82 -20.84 -29.95
N ALA A 101 -6.94 -20.15 -30.22
CA ALA A 101 -8.13 -20.74 -30.83
C ALA A 101 -8.59 -22.07 -30.14
N SER A 102 -8.62 -22.07 -28.81
CA SER A 102 -8.96 -23.21 -27.93
C SER A 102 -7.91 -24.35 -27.89
N ALA A 103 -6.75 -24.17 -28.51
CA ALA A 103 -5.57 -25.03 -28.37
C ALA A 103 -4.48 -24.35 -27.52
N ASP A 104 -3.37 -25.04 -27.28
CA ASP A 104 -2.19 -24.51 -26.55
C ASP A 104 -2.53 -23.99 -25.13
N PHE A 105 -3.49 -24.63 -24.46
CA PHE A 105 -4.03 -24.20 -23.17
C PHE A 105 -3.14 -24.54 -21.97
N SER A 106 -2.11 -25.37 -22.16
CA SER A 106 -1.18 -25.83 -21.12
C SER A 106 0.24 -25.57 -21.57
N SER A 107 0.93 -24.66 -20.92
CA SER A 107 2.33 -24.37 -21.19
C SER A 107 3.25 -25.46 -20.63
N ALA A 108 4.42 -25.62 -21.27
CA ALA A 108 5.51 -26.49 -20.84
C ALA A 108 6.86 -25.81 -21.16
N PHE A 109 7.24 -24.84 -20.33
CA PHE A 109 8.42 -24.04 -20.56
C PHE A 109 9.71 -24.81 -20.26
N THR A 110 10.66 -24.66 -21.18
CA THR A 110 12.04 -25.16 -21.05
C THR A 110 12.97 -23.95 -20.88
N VAL A 111 13.67 -23.88 -19.75
CA VAL A 111 14.62 -22.80 -19.46
C VAL A 111 15.77 -22.82 -20.46
N THR A 112 16.04 -21.68 -21.07
CA THR A 112 17.13 -21.46 -22.03
C THR A 112 18.28 -20.69 -21.43
N SER A 113 18.01 -19.76 -20.49
CA SER A 113 19.06 -19.04 -19.75
C SER A 113 18.61 -18.67 -18.34
N VAL A 114 19.58 -18.58 -17.42
CA VAL A 114 19.44 -17.95 -16.10
C VAL A 114 20.61 -17.02 -15.91
N GLU A 115 20.32 -15.75 -15.81
CA GLU A 115 21.31 -14.70 -15.55
C GLU A 115 21.12 -14.19 -14.12
N HIS A 116 22.25 -13.99 -13.42
CA HIS A 116 22.24 -13.41 -12.07
C HIS A 116 23.23 -12.26 -12.02
N ASP A 117 22.78 -11.11 -11.61
CA ASP A 117 23.59 -9.89 -11.45
C ASP A 117 23.46 -9.35 -10.01
N VAL A 118 24.53 -8.71 -9.55
CA VAL A 118 24.62 -8.03 -8.25
C VAL A 118 25.01 -6.58 -8.52
N PRO A 119 24.04 -5.67 -8.66
CA PRO A 119 24.30 -4.27 -9.00
C PRO A 119 25.14 -3.59 -7.91
N ALA A 120 26.37 -3.17 -8.24
CA ALA A 120 27.31 -2.64 -7.25
C ALA A 120 26.90 -1.28 -6.66
N ASP A 121 26.21 -0.46 -7.42
CA ASP A 121 25.87 0.93 -7.07
C ASP A 121 24.35 1.14 -6.82
N ASP A 122 23.54 0.09 -6.90
CA ASP A 122 22.10 0.19 -6.66
C ASP A 122 21.79 0.03 -5.16
N ARG A 123 21.20 1.08 -4.58
CA ARG A 123 20.80 1.08 -3.16
C ARG A 123 19.45 0.39 -2.93
N VAL A 124 18.70 0.12 -3.99
CA VAL A 124 17.36 -0.47 -3.93
C VAL A 124 17.39 -1.96 -4.22
N VAL A 125 18.11 -2.38 -5.29
CA VAL A 125 18.21 -3.78 -5.72
C VAL A 125 19.53 -4.39 -5.28
N ALA A 126 19.48 -5.49 -4.50
CA ALA A 126 20.66 -6.24 -4.06
C ALA A 126 21.03 -7.36 -5.05
N HIS A 127 20.02 -8.04 -5.59
CA HIS A 127 20.22 -9.12 -6.58
C HIS A 127 19.16 -9.04 -7.65
N LEU A 128 19.55 -9.28 -8.89
CA LEU A 128 18.70 -9.33 -10.06
C LEU A 128 18.87 -10.66 -10.76
N VAL A 129 17.79 -11.40 -10.97
CA VAL A 129 17.78 -12.68 -11.67
C VAL A 129 16.82 -12.57 -12.84
N ARG A 130 17.28 -12.98 -14.00
CA ARG A 130 16.50 -13.07 -15.23
C ARG A 130 16.51 -14.52 -15.72
N VAL A 131 15.33 -15.10 -15.86
CA VAL A 131 15.13 -16.45 -16.39
C VAL A 131 14.43 -16.33 -17.73
N GLU A 132 15.01 -16.90 -18.77
CA GLU A 132 14.38 -17.03 -20.08
C GLU A 132 14.01 -18.48 -20.33
N ALA A 133 12.82 -18.68 -20.89
CA ALA A 133 12.31 -20.01 -21.20
C ALA A 133 11.43 -19.99 -22.45
N GLU A 134 11.33 -21.13 -23.11
CA GLU A 134 10.56 -21.30 -24.35
C GLU A 134 9.66 -22.53 -24.25
N ASP A 135 8.43 -22.39 -24.74
CA ASP A 135 7.56 -23.51 -25.07
C ASP A 135 7.45 -23.61 -26.60
N VAL A 136 8.15 -24.57 -27.16
CA VAL A 136 8.20 -24.79 -28.63
C VAL A 136 6.88 -25.34 -29.18
N VAL A 137 6.05 -26.00 -28.35
CA VAL A 137 4.77 -26.58 -28.74
C VAL A 137 3.71 -25.50 -28.77
N ALA A 138 3.55 -24.76 -27.67
CA ALA A 138 2.63 -23.65 -27.59
C ALA A 138 3.14 -22.40 -28.31
N GLN A 139 4.39 -22.41 -28.79
CA GLN A 139 5.04 -21.28 -29.44
C GLN A 139 4.96 -20.00 -28.61
N LEU A 140 5.43 -20.11 -27.37
CA LEU A 140 5.52 -19.01 -26.41
C LEU A 140 6.96 -18.86 -25.90
N SER A 141 7.36 -17.64 -25.63
CA SER A 141 8.54 -17.37 -24.80
C SER A 141 8.15 -16.70 -23.50
N LEU A 142 8.91 -16.99 -22.45
CA LEU A 142 8.68 -16.50 -21.10
C LEU A 142 9.95 -15.82 -20.59
N VAL A 143 9.80 -14.67 -19.94
CA VAL A 143 10.83 -14.05 -19.13
C VAL A 143 10.29 -13.91 -17.70
N LEU A 144 10.97 -14.50 -16.73
CA LEU A 144 10.73 -14.26 -15.32
C LEU A 144 11.83 -13.36 -14.77
N ARG A 145 11.45 -12.28 -14.10
CA ARG A 145 12.34 -11.39 -13.36
C ARG A 145 12.13 -11.62 -11.87
N LEU A 146 13.20 -11.96 -11.16
CA LEU A 146 13.20 -12.14 -9.71
C LEU A 146 14.25 -11.19 -9.14
N GLU A 147 13.84 -10.32 -8.22
CA GLU A 147 14.73 -9.40 -7.56
C GLU A 147 14.68 -9.56 -6.04
N MET A 148 15.83 -9.55 -5.40
CA MET A 148 15.98 -9.35 -3.97
C MET A 148 16.33 -7.89 -3.75
N LEU A 149 15.47 -7.17 -3.03
CA LEU A 149 15.70 -5.76 -2.71
C LEU A 149 16.56 -5.62 -1.46
N SER A 150 17.31 -4.53 -1.37
CA SER A 150 18.17 -4.23 -0.22
C SER A 150 17.41 -4.16 1.12
N SER A 151 16.10 -3.95 1.09
CA SER A 151 15.20 -4.01 2.26
C SER A 151 14.87 -5.44 2.72
N GLY A 152 15.25 -6.47 1.96
CA GLY A 152 14.87 -7.86 2.18
C GLY A 152 13.52 -8.25 1.57
N LEU A 153 12.89 -7.38 0.77
CA LEU A 153 11.74 -7.75 -0.07
C LEU A 153 12.22 -8.60 -1.25
N VAL A 154 11.39 -9.54 -1.67
CA VAL A 154 11.51 -10.24 -2.94
C VAL A 154 10.44 -9.71 -3.88
N ARG A 155 10.73 -9.49 -5.16
CA ARG A 155 9.70 -9.21 -6.14
C ARG A 155 9.87 -10.03 -7.40
N LEU A 156 8.74 -10.41 -7.98
CA LEU A 156 8.63 -11.26 -9.16
C LEU A 156 7.76 -10.58 -10.21
N GLN A 157 8.14 -10.79 -11.49
CA GLN A 157 7.37 -10.35 -12.64
C GLN A 157 7.51 -11.37 -13.77
N GLY A 158 6.40 -11.68 -14.44
CA GLY A 158 6.38 -12.51 -15.64
C GLY A 158 6.10 -11.69 -16.89
N GLU A 159 6.70 -12.08 -18.01
CA GLU A 159 6.43 -11.56 -19.34
C GLU A 159 6.30 -12.74 -20.31
N VAL A 160 5.16 -12.84 -21.00
CA VAL A 160 4.90 -13.84 -22.00
C VAL A 160 4.82 -13.22 -23.39
N THR A 161 5.49 -13.82 -24.38
CA THR A 161 5.50 -13.39 -25.78
C THR A 161 4.93 -14.49 -26.65
N ASN A 162 4.01 -14.16 -27.56
CA ASN A 162 3.55 -15.07 -28.58
C ASN A 162 4.59 -15.14 -29.74
N THR A 163 5.28 -16.25 -29.87
CA THR A 163 6.24 -16.49 -30.98
C THR A 163 5.60 -17.18 -32.18
N GLY A 164 4.36 -17.71 -31.99
CA GLY A 164 3.63 -18.45 -32.99
C GLY A 164 2.75 -17.61 -33.90
N LEU A 165 2.26 -18.24 -34.95
CA LEU A 165 1.26 -17.64 -35.84
C LEU A 165 -0.13 -17.67 -35.19
N GLY A 166 -0.91 -16.62 -35.46
CA GLY A 166 -2.24 -16.45 -34.88
C GLY A 166 -2.21 -15.79 -33.50
N LEU A 167 -3.38 -15.40 -33.02
CA LEU A 167 -3.52 -14.71 -31.76
C LEU A 167 -3.46 -15.70 -30.60
N PHE A 168 -2.71 -15.34 -29.55
CA PHE A 168 -2.71 -16.03 -28.26
C PHE A 168 -3.48 -15.18 -27.24
N ASP A 169 -4.59 -15.70 -26.75
CA ASP A 169 -5.41 -15.04 -25.73
C ASP A 169 -4.84 -15.38 -24.33
N VAL A 170 -4.31 -14.39 -23.63
CA VAL A 170 -3.85 -14.53 -22.24
C VAL A 170 -5.03 -14.33 -21.31
N THR A 171 -5.28 -15.30 -20.44
CA THR A 171 -6.33 -15.23 -19.42
C THR A 171 -5.77 -14.84 -18.05
N SER A 172 -4.56 -15.32 -17.70
CA SER A 172 -3.86 -14.92 -16.48
C SER A 172 -2.37 -15.17 -16.59
N LEU A 173 -1.61 -14.39 -15.85
CA LEU A 173 -0.18 -14.57 -15.61
C LEU A 173 0.10 -14.21 -14.14
N ASP A 174 0.12 -15.25 -13.29
CA ASP A 174 0.29 -15.11 -11.84
C ASP A 174 1.59 -15.77 -11.42
N VAL A 175 2.43 -15.03 -10.73
CA VAL A 175 3.68 -15.57 -10.16
C VAL A 175 3.47 -15.99 -8.72
N ALA A 176 4.22 -16.99 -8.26
CA ALA A 176 4.02 -17.67 -6.99
C ALA A 176 5.30 -17.71 -6.14
N LEU A 177 5.11 -17.54 -4.81
CA LEU A 177 6.13 -17.78 -3.79
C LEU A 177 5.64 -18.86 -2.82
N PRO A 178 6.47 -19.86 -2.47
CA PRO A 178 6.10 -20.86 -1.48
C PRO A 178 6.01 -20.24 -0.08
N VAL A 179 5.16 -20.81 0.74
CA VAL A 179 5.17 -20.56 2.18
C VAL A 179 5.29 -21.89 2.92
N PRO A 180 5.91 -21.94 4.11
CA PRO A 180 6.10 -23.19 4.82
C PRO A 180 4.78 -23.76 5.35
N THR A 181 4.77 -25.04 5.68
CA THR A 181 3.58 -25.75 6.17
C THR A 181 3.11 -25.24 7.53
N GLU A 182 3.99 -24.62 8.30
CA GLU A 182 3.72 -23.98 9.60
C GLU A 182 2.86 -22.72 9.47
N ALA A 183 2.78 -22.11 8.28
CA ALA A 183 1.90 -20.97 8.01
C ALA A 183 0.44 -21.43 7.94
N ASN A 184 -0.23 -21.56 9.10
CA ASN A 184 -1.54 -22.16 9.25
C ASN A 184 -2.71 -21.17 9.37
N GLU A 185 -2.41 -19.89 9.38
CA GLU A 185 -3.41 -18.80 9.47
C GLU A 185 -3.21 -17.81 8.35
N LEU A 186 -4.31 -17.37 7.73
CA LEU A 186 -4.34 -16.32 6.73
C LEU A 186 -4.80 -15.01 7.34
N LEU A 187 -4.23 -13.90 6.84
CA LEU A 187 -4.72 -12.54 7.04
C LEU A 187 -4.81 -11.87 5.68
N ASP A 188 -5.97 -11.29 5.39
CA ASP A 188 -6.18 -10.39 4.26
C ASP A 188 -6.91 -9.13 4.68
N LEU A 189 -6.93 -8.14 3.78
CA LEU A 189 -7.58 -6.87 4.00
C LEU A 189 -8.74 -6.71 3.01
N THR A 190 -9.90 -6.43 3.56
CA THR A 190 -11.12 -6.13 2.80
C THR A 190 -11.68 -4.78 3.20
N GLY A 191 -12.82 -4.40 2.66
CA GLY A 191 -13.52 -3.18 3.06
C GLY A 191 -14.41 -2.63 1.96
N ARG A 192 -14.68 -1.38 2.10
CA ARG A 192 -15.46 -0.55 1.19
C ARG A 192 -15.06 0.91 1.33
N HIS A 193 -15.56 1.78 0.49
CA HIS A 193 -15.53 3.23 0.71
C HIS A 193 -15.96 3.60 2.13
N LEU A 194 -15.21 4.44 2.81
CA LEU A 194 -15.33 4.85 4.23
C LEU A 194 -15.03 3.76 5.28
N ARG A 195 -14.58 2.60 4.87
CA ARG A 195 -14.21 1.50 5.77
C ARG A 195 -13.18 0.60 5.10
N GLU A 196 -12.05 1.17 4.79
CA GLU A 196 -10.95 0.51 4.11
C GLU A 196 -10.16 -0.39 5.06
N ARG A 197 -9.51 -1.41 4.52
CA ARG A 197 -8.51 -2.27 5.15
C ARG A 197 -8.97 -2.95 6.43
N ALA A 198 -10.23 -3.39 6.45
CA ALA A 198 -10.72 -4.24 7.51
C ALA A 198 -9.97 -5.58 7.47
N GLN A 199 -9.27 -5.92 8.55
CA GLN A 199 -8.53 -7.17 8.66
C GLN A 199 -9.49 -8.35 8.78
N GLN A 200 -9.21 -9.41 7.99
CA GLN A 200 -9.88 -10.70 8.08
C GLN A 200 -8.85 -11.78 8.34
N ARG A 201 -9.13 -12.65 9.31
CA ARG A 201 -8.28 -13.77 9.68
C ARG A 201 -9.06 -15.06 9.63
N GLY A 202 -8.38 -16.13 9.18
CA GLY A 202 -8.96 -17.45 9.11
C GLY A 202 -7.90 -18.53 8.97
N PRO A 203 -8.28 -19.80 9.14
CA PRO A 203 -7.33 -20.91 8.96
C PRO A 203 -6.90 -21.03 7.49
N PHE A 204 -5.64 -21.35 7.25
CA PHE A 204 -5.14 -21.73 5.93
C PHE A 204 -5.43 -23.21 5.68
N THR A 205 -6.58 -23.47 5.08
CA THR A 205 -7.07 -24.84 4.79
C THR A 205 -6.60 -25.34 3.43
N LEU A 206 -6.78 -26.64 3.16
CA LEU A 206 -6.59 -27.20 1.81
C LEU A 206 -7.57 -26.54 0.82
N GLY A 207 -7.06 -26.26 -0.38
CA GLY A 207 -7.77 -25.54 -1.43
C GLY A 207 -7.24 -24.12 -1.60
N THR A 208 -7.99 -23.29 -2.32
CA THR A 208 -7.59 -21.95 -2.72
C THR A 208 -8.44 -20.90 -2.02
N HIS A 209 -7.79 -19.96 -1.32
CA HIS A 209 -8.38 -18.73 -0.82
C HIS A 209 -8.03 -17.62 -1.82
N LEU A 210 -9.04 -17.05 -2.47
CA LEU A 210 -8.90 -16.09 -3.56
C LEU A 210 -9.48 -14.73 -3.17
N ARG A 211 -8.73 -13.66 -3.45
CA ARG A 211 -9.20 -12.26 -3.40
C ARG A 211 -9.05 -11.62 -4.77
N GLU A 212 -10.13 -11.08 -5.27
CA GLU A 212 -10.16 -10.37 -6.54
C GLU A 212 -10.75 -8.98 -6.36
N SER A 213 -10.09 -7.97 -6.91
CA SER A 213 -10.66 -6.64 -7.11
C SER A 213 -11.01 -6.47 -8.58
N ARG A 214 -12.29 -6.21 -8.87
CA ARG A 214 -12.86 -6.16 -10.24
C ARG A 214 -13.38 -4.78 -10.62
N ARG A 215 -12.87 -3.74 -9.98
CA ARG A 215 -13.40 -2.37 -10.09
C ARG A 215 -12.33 -1.30 -10.30
N ALA A 216 -11.09 -1.71 -10.61
CA ALA A 216 -9.90 -0.88 -10.74
C ALA A 216 -9.63 0.01 -9.51
N ARG A 217 -10.11 -0.40 -8.34
CA ARG A 217 -9.75 0.14 -7.03
C ARG A 217 -10.01 -0.91 -5.94
N GLY A 218 -9.02 -1.10 -5.09
CA GLY A 218 -8.91 -2.26 -4.20
C GLY A 218 -9.55 -2.13 -2.82
N HIS A 219 -10.73 -1.53 -2.67
CA HIS A 219 -11.37 -1.45 -1.35
C HIS A 219 -11.70 -2.83 -0.75
N ASP A 220 -12.10 -3.77 -1.58
CA ASP A 220 -12.60 -5.10 -1.22
C ASP A 220 -11.53 -6.21 -1.24
N ALA A 221 -10.39 -5.94 -1.85
CA ALA A 221 -9.23 -6.83 -1.89
C ALA A 221 -7.97 -5.96 -1.97
N SER A 222 -7.49 -5.50 -0.82
CA SER A 222 -6.48 -4.45 -0.80
C SER A 222 -5.17 -4.85 -0.15
N LEU A 223 -4.13 -4.23 -0.58
CA LEU A 223 -2.75 -4.19 -0.12
C LEU A 223 -2.08 -5.56 -0.05
N ILE A 224 -2.38 -6.39 0.93
CA ILE A 224 -1.64 -7.63 1.19
C ILE A 224 -2.55 -8.83 1.40
N MET A 225 -2.01 -10.01 1.06
CA MET A 225 -2.44 -11.30 1.57
C MET A 225 -1.26 -11.92 2.31
N ALA A 226 -1.48 -12.36 3.55
CA ALA A 226 -0.45 -12.92 4.40
C ALA A 226 -0.83 -14.30 4.89
N ALA A 227 0.17 -15.18 5.03
CA ALA A 227 0.07 -16.46 5.71
C ALA A 227 1.10 -16.48 6.84
N GLY A 228 0.73 -17.02 8.00
CA GLY A 228 1.66 -17.08 9.13
C GLY A 228 1.36 -18.20 10.10
N THR A 229 2.21 -18.35 11.11
CA THR A 229 2.00 -19.29 12.21
C THR A 229 0.74 -18.92 12.98
N ALA A 230 0.00 -19.93 13.48
CA ALA A 230 -1.27 -19.70 14.15
C ALA A 230 -1.14 -18.70 15.31
N GLY A 231 -2.00 -17.68 15.33
CA GLY A 231 -2.00 -16.61 16.33
C GLY A 231 -0.89 -15.58 16.18
N PHE A 232 -0.29 -15.45 14.99
CA PHE A 232 0.69 -14.39 14.75
C PHE A 232 0.10 -13.00 15.02
N GLY A 233 0.91 -12.12 15.59
CA GLY A 233 0.54 -10.76 15.98
C GLY A 233 1.38 -9.71 15.27
N TRP A 234 1.38 -8.52 15.84
CA TRP A 234 2.23 -7.45 15.34
C TRP A 234 3.71 -7.74 15.57
N ARG A 235 4.05 -8.44 16.65
CA ARG A 235 5.44 -8.71 17.07
C ARG A 235 5.72 -10.17 17.39
N SER A 236 4.86 -11.06 16.99
CA SER A 236 4.98 -12.49 17.30
C SER A 236 4.50 -13.36 16.16
N GLY A 237 5.07 -14.55 16.06
CA GLY A 237 4.80 -15.50 14.99
C GLY A 237 5.49 -15.12 13.67
N GLU A 238 5.80 -16.13 12.85
CA GLU A 238 6.37 -15.91 11.53
C GLU A 238 5.24 -15.59 10.52
N VAL A 239 5.49 -14.63 9.64
CA VAL A 239 4.52 -14.15 8.65
C VAL A 239 5.20 -14.02 7.29
N TRP A 240 4.53 -14.51 6.25
CA TRP A 240 4.86 -14.33 4.83
C TRP A 240 3.70 -13.60 4.18
N ALA A 241 3.99 -12.60 3.36
CA ALA A 241 2.96 -11.79 2.72
C ALA A 241 3.31 -11.46 1.29
N ILE A 242 2.28 -11.26 0.45
CA ILE A 242 2.45 -10.73 -0.91
C ILE A 242 1.63 -9.46 -1.10
N HIS A 243 2.09 -8.64 -2.05
CA HIS A 243 1.43 -7.46 -2.57
C HIS A 243 1.54 -7.41 -4.09
N VAL A 244 0.42 -7.19 -4.78
CA VAL A 244 0.38 -6.97 -6.24
C VAL A 244 0.43 -5.47 -6.51
N ALA A 245 1.48 -5.01 -7.16
CA ALA A 245 1.70 -3.58 -7.46
C ALA A 245 0.96 -3.15 -8.73
N TRP A 246 -0.37 -3.10 -8.66
CA TRP A 246 -1.24 -2.80 -9.79
C TRP A 246 -2.50 -2.05 -9.37
N SER A 247 -2.80 -0.94 -10.05
CA SER A 247 -3.94 -0.08 -9.75
C SER A 247 -5.21 -0.41 -10.55
N GLY A 248 -5.11 -1.38 -11.46
CA GLY A 248 -6.24 -1.95 -12.20
C GLY A 248 -6.92 -3.09 -11.46
N ASN A 249 -7.61 -3.96 -12.20
CA ASN A 249 -8.15 -5.19 -11.64
C ASN A 249 -7.00 -6.12 -11.22
N SER A 250 -7.06 -6.66 -10.02
CA SER A 250 -6.00 -7.50 -9.46
C SER A 250 -6.55 -8.73 -8.76
N ARG A 251 -5.71 -9.74 -8.62
CA ARG A 251 -6.02 -10.90 -7.80
C ARG A 251 -4.81 -11.33 -6.97
N THR A 252 -5.11 -11.84 -5.78
CA THR A 252 -4.17 -12.53 -4.91
C THR A 252 -4.80 -13.83 -4.45
N LEU A 253 -4.00 -14.86 -4.30
CA LEU A 253 -4.47 -16.15 -3.79
C LEU A 253 -3.46 -16.76 -2.82
N ALA A 254 -4.00 -17.51 -1.85
CA ALA A 254 -3.27 -18.41 -0.98
C ALA A 254 -3.77 -19.83 -1.26
N GLU A 255 -2.91 -20.72 -1.67
CA GLU A 255 -3.29 -22.07 -2.03
C GLU A 255 -2.47 -23.11 -1.26
N ARG A 256 -3.18 -24.11 -0.73
CA ARG A 256 -2.57 -25.27 -0.08
C ARG A 256 -3.04 -26.54 -0.80
N SER A 257 -2.09 -27.20 -1.42
CA SER A 257 -2.38 -28.43 -2.16
C SER A 257 -2.45 -29.66 -1.23
N ASN A 258 -3.09 -30.72 -1.70
CA ASN A 258 -3.07 -32.02 -1.03
C ASN A 258 -1.72 -32.74 -1.15
N LEU A 259 -0.77 -32.16 -1.87
CA LEU A 259 0.64 -32.63 -1.97
C LEU A 259 1.52 -32.06 -0.83
N GLY A 260 0.94 -31.31 0.11
CA GLY A 260 1.66 -30.68 1.22
C GLY A 260 2.37 -29.37 0.88
N THR A 261 2.16 -28.85 -0.33
CA THR A 261 2.74 -27.59 -0.78
C THR A 261 1.79 -26.43 -0.51
N SER A 262 2.32 -25.31 -0.05
CA SER A 262 1.56 -24.08 0.15
C SER A 262 2.23 -22.92 -0.55
N LEU A 263 1.44 -21.99 -1.09
CA LEU A 263 1.94 -20.84 -1.80
C LEU A 263 1.07 -19.59 -1.58
N LEU A 264 1.65 -18.43 -1.83
CA LEU A 264 0.98 -17.18 -2.12
C LEU A 264 1.29 -16.79 -3.56
N ALA A 265 0.28 -16.38 -4.33
CA ALA A 265 0.45 -15.98 -5.71
C ALA A 265 -0.44 -14.78 -6.05
N GLY A 266 -0.11 -14.09 -7.13
CA GLY A 266 -0.93 -13.00 -7.61
C GLY A 266 -0.51 -12.44 -8.95
N GLY A 267 -1.36 -11.58 -9.48
CA GLY A 267 -1.19 -10.92 -10.76
C GLY A 267 -2.33 -9.97 -11.08
N GLU A 268 -2.37 -9.52 -12.32
CA GLU A 268 -3.49 -8.77 -12.84
C GLU A 268 -4.67 -9.70 -13.10
N LEU A 269 -5.86 -9.23 -12.76
CA LEU A 269 -7.10 -9.89 -13.15
C LEU A 269 -7.54 -9.42 -14.53
N LEU A 270 -7.22 -10.17 -15.55
CA LEU A 270 -7.62 -9.89 -16.93
C LEU A 270 -9.08 -10.26 -17.18
N LEU A 271 -9.76 -9.42 -17.95
CA LEU A 271 -11.08 -9.71 -18.47
C LEU A 271 -10.98 -10.60 -19.73
N ALA A 272 -12.04 -11.31 -20.05
CA ALA A 272 -12.05 -12.22 -21.20
C ALA A 272 -11.70 -11.50 -22.52
N GLY A 273 -10.65 -11.94 -23.20
CA GLY A 273 -10.19 -11.38 -24.48
C GLY A 273 -9.55 -9.99 -24.38
N GLU A 274 -9.18 -9.56 -23.18
CA GLU A 274 -8.53 -8.27 -22.92
C GLU A 274 -7.11 -8.23 -23.51
N ILE A 275 -6.33 -9.27 -23.27
CA ILE A 275 -4.97 -9.42 -23.80
C ILE A 275 -4.98 -10.51 -24.89
N ARG A 276 -4.72 -10.09 -26.12
CA ARG A 276 -4.65 -10.93 -27.31
C ARG A 276 -3.39 -10.62 -28.09
N LEU A 277 -2.39 -11.48 -27.96
CA LEU A 277 -1.06 -11.27 -28.51
C LEU A 277 -0.97 -11.78 -29.94
N ALA A 278 -0.70 -10.89 -30.89
CA ALA A 278 -0.24 -11.28 -32.21
C ALA A 278 1.21 -11.82 -32.14
N GLN A 279 1.69 -12.39 -33.24
CA GLN A 279 3.08 -12.88 -33.31
C GLN A 279 4.08 -11.75 -33.00
N GLY A 280 4.96 -11.99 -32.05
CA GLY A 280 5.97 -11.03 -31.58
C GLY A 280 5.46 -10.07 -30.54
N GLU A 281 4.16 -10.05 -30.21
CA GLU A 281 3.64 -9.22 -29.12
C GLU A 281 3.78 -9.90 -27.76
N SER A 282 3.96 -9.08 -26.72
CA SER A 282 4.22 -9.49 -25.35
C SER A 282 3.20 -8.90 -24.39
N TYR A 283 2.93 -9.63 -23.31
CA TYR A 283 2.22 -9.14 -22.14
C TYR A 283 3.15 -9.26 -20.93
N THR A 284 3.32 -8.16 -20.21
CA THR A 284 4.08 -8.10 -18.97
C THR A 284 3.11 -7.89 -17.81
N GLY A 285 3.05 -8.85 -16.89
CA GLY A 285 2.25 -8.74 -15.67
C GLY A 285 2.83 -7.72 -14.67
N PRO A 286 2.08 -7.36 -13.63
CA PRO A 286 2.58 -6.46 -12.58
C PRO A 286 3.68 -7.12 -11.74
N TRP A 287 4.47 -6.29 -11.04
CA TRP A 287 5.34 -6.77 -9.98
C TRP A 287 4.52 -7.32 -8.81
N VAL A 288 4.88 -8.50 -8.36
CA VAL A 288 4.36 -9.13 -7.13
C VAL A 288 5.47 -9.11 -6.10
N TYR A 289 5.26 -8.40 -5.00
CA TYR A 289 6.21 -8.26 -3.91
C TYR A 289 5.93 -9.30 -2.84
N GLY A 290 6.99 -9.93 -2.35
CA GLY A 290 6.97 -10.83 -1.20
C GLY A 290 7.72 -10.21 -0.02
N SER A 291 7.15 -10.31 1.17
CA SER A 291 7.77 -9.90 2.44
C SER A 291 7.59 -10.96 3.49
N LEU A 292 8.50 -10.99 4.46
CA LEU A 292 8.39 -11.85 5.62
C LEU A 292 8.93 -11.18 6.89
N GLY A 293 8.57 -11.73 8.05
CA GLY A 293 9.08 -11.22 9.32
C GLY A 293 8.57 -12.00 10.52
N VAL A 294 9.16 -11.72 11.68
CA VAL A 294 8.62 -12.13 12.98
C VAL A 294 7.61 -11.06 13.42
N GLY A 295 6.33 -11.35 13.19
CA GLY A 295 5.24 -10.41 13.35
C GLY A 295 5.04 -9.50 12.13
N LEU A 296 3.88 -8.86 12.13
CA LEU A 296 3.47 -7.94 11.07
C LEU A 296 4.35 -6.68 10.98
N ASP A 297 4.90 -6.21 12.10
CA ASP A 297 5.78 -5.02 12.13
C ASP A 297 7.06 -5.25 11.33
N GLU A 298 7.72 -6.39 11.49
CA GLU A 298 8.94 -6.68 10.73
C GLU A 298 8.63 -6.88 9.24
N MET A 299 7.58 -7.61 8.93
CA MET A 299 7.09 -7.78 7.56
C MET A 299 6.80 -6.42 6.89
N ALA A 300 6.07 -5.52 7.57
CA ALA A 300 5.74 -4.17 7.08
C ALA A 300 6.97 -3.27 6.96
N SER A 301 7.91 -3.37 7.91
CA SER A 301 9.10 -2.53 7.93
C SER A 301 10.00 -2.69 6.69
N ARG A 302 9.95 -3.85 6.02
CA ARG A 302 10.66 -4.09 4.76
C ARG A 302 10.07 -3.27 3.62
N PHE A 303 8.72 -3.15 3.53
CA PHE A 303 8.06 -2.25 2.59
C PHE A 303 8.39 -0.79 2.90
N HIS A 304 8.35 -0.38 4.17
CA HIS A 304 8.69 0.99 4.57
C HIS A 304 10.14 1.33 4.22
N THR A 305 11.06 0.41 4.44
CA THR A 305 12.48 0.59 4.10
C THR A 305 12.67 0.72 2.60
N PHE A 306 12.01 -0.13 1.81
CA PHE A 306 12.03 -0.05 0.35
C PHE A 306 11.49 1.28 -0.14
N LEU A 307 10.30 1.69 0.31
CA LEU A 307 9.68 2.95 -0.10
C LEU A 307 10.59 4.16 0.19
N ARG A 308 11.24 4.17 1.35
CA ARG A 308 12.18 5.22 1.76
C ARG A 308 13.53 5.19 1.04
N SER A 309 13.89 4.06 0.40
CA SER A 309 15.14 3.94 -0.37
C SER A 309 15.01 4.41 -1.81
N ARG A 310 13.78 4.58 -2.30
CA ARG A 310 13.54 5.02 -3.69
C ARG A 310 13.96 6.48 -3.90
N PRO A 311 14.50 6.81 -5.07
CA PRO A 311 14.83 8.21 -5.43
C PRO A 311 13.63 9.16 -5.37
N GLU A 312 12.43 8.64 -5.69
CA GLU A 312 11.18 9.40 -5.76
C GLU A 312 10.55 9.64 -4.38
N HIS A 313 11.11 9.04 -3.30
CA HIS A 313 10.58 9.26 -1.96
C HIS A 313 10.69 10.74 -1.56
N PRO A 314 9.63 11.35 -0.99
CA PRO A 314 9.69 12.74 -0.56
C PRO A 314 10.80 12.99 0.48
N HIS A 315 11.77 13.85 0.17
CA HIS A 315 12.90 14.17 1.03
C HIS A 315 12.70 15.45 1.86
N THR A 316 11.66 16.23 1.56
CA THR A 316 11.32 17.45 2.31
C THR A 316 10.36 17.12 3.46
N PRO A 317 10.36 17.92 4.56
CA PRO A 317 9.35 17.80 5.58
C PRO A 317 7.94 17.91 4.99
N ARG A 318 7.08 16.94 5.30
CA ARG A 318 5.70 16.93 4.79
C ARG A 318 4.93 18.15 5.31
N PRO A 319 4.41 19.04 4.45
CA PRO A 319 3.72 20.25 4.88
C PRO A 319 2.39 19.93 5.57
N VAL A 320 2.11 20.54 6.72
CA VAL A 320 0.77 20.48 7.31
C VAL A 320 -0.21 21.16 6.36
N LEU A 321 -1.24 20.46 5.93
CA LEU A 321 -2.19 20.99 4.94
C LEU A 321 -3.59 21.21 5.50
N ILE A 322 -4.37 22.06 4.86
CA ILE A 322 -5.82 22.08 4.95
C ILE A 322 -6.43 21.73 3.61
N ASN A 323 -7.39 20.81 3.61
CA ASN A 323 -8.24 20.53 2.46
C ASN A 323 -9.62 21.16 2.72
N VAL A 324 -10.17 21.86 1.73
CA VAL A 324 -11.40 22.63 1.93
C VAL A 324 -12.68 21.82 1.76
N TRP A 325 -12.59 20.51 1.36
CA TRP A 325 -13.78 19.73 1.03
C TRP A 325 -14.83 19.73 2.14
N GLU A 326 -14.52 19.20 3.32
CA GLU A 326 -15.49 19.19 4.44
C GLU A 326 -15.75 20.59 5.06
N ALA A 327 -14.99 21.62 4.66
CA ALA A 327 -15.24 22.98 5.12
C ALA A 327 -16.29 23.72 4.29
N VAL A 328 -16.28 23.55 2.96
CA VAL A 328 -17.14 24.36 2.06
C VAL A 328 -17.89 23.52 1.02
N TYR A 329 -17.47 22.27 0.77
CA TYR A 329 -17.99 21.46 -0.34
C TYR A 329 -17.92 22.24 -1.67
N PHE A 330 -19.04 22.39 -2.38
CA PHE A 330 -19.14 23.11 -3.65
C PHE A 330 -19.35 24.64 -3.48
N ASP A 331 -19.42 25.15 -2.24
CA ASP A 331 -19.63 26.60 -1.97
C ASP A 331 -18.29 27.35 -2.04
N HIS A 332 -17.81 27.59 -3.25
CA HIS A 332 -16.56 28.28 -3.54
C HIS A 332 -16.72 29.81 -3.47
N ASP A 333 -17.25 30.35 -2.36
CA ASP A 333 -17.23 31.79 -2.11
C ASP A 333 -15.80 32.27 -1.82
N LEU A 334 -15.28 33.19 -2.64
CA LEU A 334 -13.89 33.67 -2.54
C LEU A 334 -13.59 34.33 -1.19
N GLY A 335 -14.57 35.06 -0.61
CA GLY A 335 -14.40 35.71 0.68
C GLY A 335 -14.24 34.71 1.80
N ARG A 336 -15.12 33.72 1.85
CA ARG A 336 -15.06 32.59 2.79
C ARG A 336 -13.78 31.77 2.68
N LEU A 337 -13.36 31.46 1.45
CA LEU A 337 -12.12 30.71 1.21
C LEU A 337 -10.87 31.48 1.64
N LYS A 338 -10.85 32.82 1.47
CA LYS A 338 -9.76 33.68 1.97
C LYS A 338 -9.74 33.74 3.49
N GLU A 339 -10.88 33.88 4.14
CA GLU A 339 -11.00 33.86 5.61
C GLU A 339 -10.50 32.51 6.17
N LEU A 340 -10.87 31.39 5.53
CA LEU A 340 -10.36 30.08 5.90
C LEU A 340 -8.83 29.97 5.73
N ALA A 341 -8.28 30.54 4.65
CA ALA A 341 -6.84 30.57 4.42
C ALA A 341 -6.10 31.42 5.47
N ASP A 342 -6.63 32.61 5.82
CA ASP A 342 -6.06 33.48 6.84
C ASP A 342 -5.99 32.76 8.20
N LEU A 343 -7.08 32.10 8.58
CA LEU A 343 -7.16 31.36 9.84
C LEU A 343 -6.26 30.11 9.84
N ALA A 344 -6.23 29.36 8.73
CA ALA A 344 -5.33 28.22 8.55
C ALA A 344 -3.86 28.62 8.68
N ALA A 345 -3.45 29.72 8.06
CA ALA A 345 -2.09 30.25 8.20
C ALA A 345 -1.77 30.62 9.66
N SER A 346 -2.74 31.22 10.37
CA SER A 346 -2.56 31.67 11.78
C SER A 346 -2.34 30.50 12.74
N VAL A 347 -2.93 29.33 12.49
CA VAL A 347 -2.72 28.12 13.31
C VAL A 347 -1.51 27.30 12.85
N GLY A 348 -0.86 27.70 11.74
CA GLY A 348 0.41 27.11 11.29
C GLY A 348 0.29 26.11 10.15
N VAL A 349 -0.76 26.11 9.37
CA VAL A 349 -0.88 25.36 8.11
C VAL A 349 0.18 25.85 7.11
N GLU A 350 0.69 24.92 6.30
CA GLU A 350 1.77 25.17 5.32
C GLU A 350 1.31 24.95 3.87
N ARG A 351 0.15 24.30 3.65
CA ARG A 351 -0.43 24.04 2.31
C ARG A 351 -1.95 24.17 2.36
N TYR A 352 -2.52 24.84 1.38
CA TYR A 352 -3.97 25.01 1.20
C TYR A 352 -4.40 24.29 -0.06
N VAL A 353 -5.36 23.37 0.02
CA VAL A 353 -5.83 22.55 -1.11
C VAL A 353 -7.27 22.92 -1.42
N LEU A 354 -7.49 23.51 -2.59
CA LEU A 354 -8.82 23.75 -3.16
C LEU A 354 -9.33 22.44 -3.79
N ASP A 355 -10.42 21.91 -3.23
CA ASP A 355 -11.01 20.63 -3.63
C ASP A 355 -12.02 20.79 -4.77
N ASP A 356 -12.90 19.80 -4.99
CA ASP A 356 -13.91 19.73 -6.07
C ASP A 356 -14.82 20.97 -6.12
N GLY A 357 -15.13 21.44 -7.35
CA GLY A 357 -16.10 22.55 -7.58
C GLY A 357 -15.53 23.78 -8.28
N TRP A 358 -14.23 23.82 -8.62
CA TRP A 358 -13.60 25.01 -9.23
C TRP A 358 -13.78 25.14 -10.75
N PHE A 359 -14.20 24.08 -11.44
CA PHE A 359 -14.16 23.98 -12.90
C PHE A 359 -15.55 23.88 -13.55
N GLY A 360 -15.64 24.20 -14.84
CA GLY A 360 -16.81 24.04 -15.71
C GLY A 360 -18.13 24.44 -15.06
N SER A 361 -19.14 23.60 -15.23
CA SER A 361 -20.46 23.72 -14.61
C SER A 361 -20.56 23.02 -13.24
N ARG A 362 -19.45 22.55 -12.67
CA ARG A 362 -19.39 21.76 -11.43
C ARG A 362 -19.83 22.57 -10.20
N ARG A 363 -21.12 22.49 -9.83
CA ARG A 363 -21.71 23.13 -8.65
C ARG A 363 -22.31 22.12 -7.69
N ASP A 364 -22.38 20.88 -8.10
CA ASP A 364 -22.74 19.71 -7.34
C ASP A 364 -22.10 18.47 -8.01
N ASP A 365 -22.38 17.27 -7.52
CA ASP A 365 -21.79 16.03 -8.01
C ASP A 365 -22.46 15.45 -9.28
N THR A 366 -23.40 16.18 -9.91
CA THR A 366 -24.18 15.68 -11.06
C THR A 366 -23.64 16.11 -12.43
N SER A 367 -22.77 17.14 -12.48
CA SER A 367 -22.31 17.76 -13.73
C SER A 367 -20.81 18.09 -13.74
N GLY A 368 -20.29 18.45 -14.91
CA GLY A 368 -19.03 19.15 -15.11
C GLY A 368 -17.75 18.31 -15.13
N LEU A 369 -17.73 17.06 -14.66
CA LEU A 369 -16.53 16.24 -14.77
C LEU A 369 -16.13 16.01 -16.25
N GLY A 370 -14.85 16.19 -16.54
CA GLY A 370 -14.29 16.19 -17.89
C GLY A 370 -13.97 17.59 -18.45
N ASP A 371 -14.58 18.63 -17.91
CA ASP A 371 -14.45 20.03 -18.34
C ASP A 371 -13.43 20.77 -17.45
N TRP A 372 -12.14 20.44 -17.56
CA TRP A 372 -11.07 20.97 -16.68
C TRP A 372 -10.66 22.40 -17.04
N VAL A 373 -11.65 23.29 -17.07
CA VAL A 373 -11.46 24.73 -17.30
C VAL A 373 -12.03 25.50 -16.12
N VAL A 374 -11.36 26.59 -15.71
CA VAL A 374 -11.83 27.40 -14.57
C VAL A 374 -13.24 27.92 -14.83
N SER A 375 -14.15 27.68 -13.89
CA SER A 375 -15.53 28.15 -14.01
C SER A 375 -15.62 29.66 -13.96
N LYS A 376 -16.18 30.26 -14.99
CA LYS A 376 -16.40 31.72 -15.02
C LYS A 376 -17.51 32.18 -14.07
N ASP A 377 -18.45 31.30 -13.71
CA ASP A 377 -19.53 31.61 -12.80
C ASP A 377 -19.07 31.68 -11.35
N ALA A 378 -18.27 30.69 -10.91
CA ALA A 378 -17.70 30.67 -9.55
C ALA A 378 -16.46 31.53 -9.42
N TRP A 379 -15.67 31.64 -10.50
CA TRP A 379 -14.37 32.30 -10.52
C TRP A 379 -14.28 33.29 -11.68
N PRO A 380 -15.05 34.41 -11.63
CA PRO A 380 -15.10 35.38 -12.74
C PRO A 380 -13.73 35.98 -13.09
N ASP A 381 -12.84 36.10 -12.10
CA ASP A 381 -11.48 36.64 -12.26
C ASP A 381 -10.41 35.48 -12.30
N GLY A 382 -10.83 34.23 -12.56
CA GLY A 382 -9.95 33.06 -12.49
C GLY A 382 -9.54 32.66 -11.08
N LEU A 383 -8.64 31.68 -10.93
CA LEU A 383 -8.14 31.24 -9.63
C LEU A 383 -7.05 32.16 -9.05
N GLY A 384 -6.53 33.13 -9.85
CA GLY A 384 -5.50 34.07 -9.40
C GLY A 384 -5.76 34.68 -8.03
N PRO A 385 -6.95 35.24 -7.76
CA PRO A 385 -7.26 35.91 -6.48
C PRO A 385 -7.13 35.04 -5.22
N ILE A 386 -7.39 33.73 -5.29
CA ILE A 386 -7.20 32.82 -4.16
C ILE A 386 -5.77 32.29 -4.11
N VAL A 387 -5.16 31.96 -5.26
CA VAL A 387 -3.77 31.49 -5.36
C VAL A 387 -2.82 32.54 -4.81
N ASP A 388 -2.95 33.80 -5.23
CA ASP A 388 -2.11 34.91 -4.78
C ASP A 388 -2.29 35.18 -3.28
N HIS A 389 -3.52 35.09 -2.77
CA HIS A 389 -3.81 35.26 -1.36
C HIS A 389 -3.12 34.18 -0.51
N VAL A 390 -3.30 32.90 -0.85
CA VAL A 390 -2.71 31.77 -0.15
C VAL A 390 -1.18 31.84 -0.18
N ARG A 391 -0.59 32.13 -1.35
CA ARG A 391 0.85 32.29 -1.48
C ARG A 391 1.39 33.51 -0.75
N GLY A 392 0.61 34.59 -0.71
CA GLY A 392 0.90 35.78 0.08
C GLY A 392 0.98 35.53 1.59
N LEU A 393 0.28 34.50 2.08
CA LEU A 393 0.35 34.01 3.46
C LEU A 393 1.54 33.05 3.71
N GLY A 394 2.33 32.75 2.67
CA GLY A 394 3.47 31.84 2.74
C GLY A 394 3.13 30.37 2.65
N MET A 395 1.90 30.02 2.27
CA MET A 395 1.47 28.63 2.08
C MET A 395 1.66 28.18 0.62
N GLN A 396 1.83 26.89 0.42
CA GLN A 396 1.72 26.23 -0.88
C GLN A 396 0.24 26.13 -1.29
N PHE A 397 0.00 26.09 -2.62
CA PHE A 397 -1.36 25.94 -3.15
C PHE A 397 -1.51 24.58 -3.84
N GLY A 398 -2.59 23.88 -3.54
CA GLY A 398 -2.96 22.60 -4.14
C GLY A 398 -4.32 22.65 -4.83
N LEU A 399 -4.53 21.77 -5.81
CA LEU A 399 -5.78 21.71 -6.59
C LEU A 399 -6.22 20.25 -6.79
N TRP A 400 -7.53 20.02 -6.72
CA TRP A 400 -8.15 18.71 -6.93
C TRP A 400 -8.46 18.46 -8.40
N PHE A 401 -8.27 17.22 -8.86
CA PHE A 401 -8.69 16.72 -10.16
C PHE A 401 -9.24 15.29 -10.05
N GLU A 402 -10.20 14.93 -10.91
CA GLU A 402 -10.68 13.56 -11.13
C GLU A 402 -10.63 13.24 -12.65
N PRO A 403 -9.42 13.10 -13.23
CA PRO A 403 -9.23 13.19 -14.68
C PRO A 403 -9.77 11.99 -15.47
N GLU A 404 -10.00 10.88 -14.80
CA GLU A 404 -10.47 9.63 -15.42
C GLU A 404 -11.99 9.56 -15.52
N MET A 405 -12.71 10.54 -14.94
CA MET A 405 -14.16 10.56 -14.88
C MET A 405 -14.77 11.62 -15.78
N VAL A 406 -16.01 11.36 -16.19
CA VAL A 406 -16.81 12.27 -16.99
C VAL A 406 -18.26 12.24 -16.51
N SER A 407 -18.88 13.41 -16.33
CA SER A 407 -20.32 13.50 -16.10
C SER A 407 -21.07 13.43 -17.43
N ALA A 408 -22.22 12.76 -17.45
CA ALA A 408 -23.10 12.80 -18.63
C ALA A 408 -23.52 14.25 -18.96
N ASP A 409 -23.66 15.09 -17.94
CA ASP A 409 -23.87 16.52 -18.07
C ASP A 409 -22.52 17.26 -17.98
N SER A 410 -21.72 17.15 -19.05
CA SER A 410 -20.50 17.91 -19.29
C SER A 410 -20.42 18.29 -20.76
N ASP A 411 -19.64 19.33 -21.08
CA ASP A 411 -19.40 19.71 -22.48
C ASP A 411 -18.62 18.61 -23.20
N LEU A 412 -17.69 17.95 -22.50
CA LEU A 412 -16.91 16.84 -23.04
C LEU A 412 -17.83 15.66 -23.45
N ALA A 413 -18.72 15.21 -22.56
CA ALA A 413 -19.61 14.09 -22.85
C ALA A 413 -20.59 14.38 -24.00
N ARG A 414 -21.03 15.64 -24.13
CA ARG A 414 -21.88 16.08 -25.24
C ARG A 414 -21.12 16.11 -26.57
N ALA A 415 -19.86 16.51 -26.54
CA ALA A 415 -19.04 16.62 -27.74
C ALA A 415 -18.50 15.27 -28.20
N HIS A 416 -18.15 14.39 -27.25
CA HIS A 416 -17.43 13.14 -27.48
C HIS A 416 -18.02 11.97 -26.66
N PRO A 417 -19.29 11.58 -26.87
CA PRO A 417 -19.87 10.44 -26.15
C PRO A 417 -19.13 9.12 -26.44
N GLU A 418 -18.46 9.02 -27.58
CA GLU A 418 -17.64 7.85 -27.98
C GLU A 418 -16.34 7.71 -27.16
N TRP A 419 -15.97 8.69 -26.36
CA TRP A 419 -14.81 8.60 -25.46
C TRP A 419 -15.14 8.01 -24.08
N ILE A 420 -16.40 7.63 -23.86
CA ILE A 420 -16.83 6.97 -22.61
C ILE A 420 -16.66 5.47 -22.76
N LEU A 421 -16.03 4.82 -21.80
CA LEU A 421 -15.94 3.35 -21.77
C LEU A 421 -17.34 2.74 -21.73
N ALA A 422 -17.64 1.85 -22.69
CA ALA A 422 -18.96 1.23 -22.83
C ALA A 422 -18.87 -0.13 -23.56
N THR A 423 -19.88 -0.98 -23.38
CA THR A 423 -20.00 -2.24 -24.09
C THR A 423 -20.97 -2.09 -25.26
N GLY A 424 -20.45 -1.77 -26.44
CA GLY A 424 -21.26 -1.39 -27.60
C GLY A 424 -22.07 -0.11 -27.28
N ASP A 425 -23.35 -0.13 -27.57
CA ASP A 425 -24.28 1.00 -27.34
C ASP A 425 -24.76 1.09 -25.87
N ARG A 426 -24.29 0.18 -25.00
CA ARG A 426 -24.71 0.13 -23.59
C ARG A 426 -23.69 0.79 -22.70
N LEU A 427 -24.05 1.95 -22.12
CA LEU A 427 -23.29 2.57 -21.06
C LEU A 427 -23.33 1.74 -19.77
N PRO A 428 -22.24 1.70 -18.99
CA PRO A 428 -22.24 1.10 -17.66
C PRO A 428 -23.29 1.74 -16.73
N VAL A 429 -23.74 0.98 -15.73
CA VAL A 429 -24.63 1.50 -14.70
C VAL A 429 -24.02 2.79 -14.09
N PRO A 430 -24.77 3.90 -14.02
CA PRO A 430 -24.23 5.14 -13.44
C PRO A 430 -23.93 4.96 -11.95
N ALA A 431 -22.81 5.53 -11.51
CA ALA A 431 -22.44 5.61 -10.11
C ALA A 431 -21.92 7.02 -9.84
N ARG A 432 -22.39 7.68 -8.78
CA ARG A 432 -22.07 9.06 -8.44
C ARG A 432 -22.31 10.05 -9.61
N HIS A 433 -23.29 9.78 -10.43
CA HIS A 433 -23.63 10.58 -11.63
C HIS A 433 -22.50 10.68 -12.68
N GLN A 434 -21.56 9.73 -12.66
CA GLN A 434 -20.37 9.73 -13.51
C GLN A 434 -20.27 8.45 -14.36
N GLN A 435 -19.48 8.58 -15.42
CA GLN A 435 -18.96 7.49 -16.25
C GLN A 435 -17.43 7.58 -16.29
N VAL A 436 -16.76 6.57 -16.84
CA VAL A 436 -15.31 6.54 -16.98
C VAL A 436 -14.92 6.96 -18.39
N LEU A 437 -14.02 7.90 -18.49
CA LEU A 437 -13.43 8.36 -19.74
C LEU A 437 -12.36 7.37 -20.20
N ASP A 438 -12.40 6.96 -21.46
CA ASP A 438 -11.42 6.06 -22.07
C ASP A 438 -10.07 6.78 -22.31
N LEU A 439 -9.18 6.74 -21.34
CA LEU A 439 -7.84 7.32 -21.49
C LEU A 439 -6.93 6.53 -22.46
N ALA A 440 -7.29 5.30 -22.85
CA ALA A 440 -6.59 4.62 -23.91
C ALA A 440 -6.94 5.21 -25.30
N HIS A 441 -8.06 5.92 -25.41
CA HIS A 441 -8.41 6.67 -26.62
C HIS A 441 -7.54 7.93 -26.74
N ALA A 442 -6.77 8.06 -27.83
CA ALA A 442 -5.79 9.12 -28.00
C ALA A 442 -6.36 10.54 -27.88
N GLY A 443 -7.59 10.77 -28.37
CA GLY A 443 -8.29 12.06 -28.28
C GLY A 443 -8.67 12.43 -26.86
N ALA A 444 -9.24 11.49 -26.09
CA ALA A 444 -9.60 11.68 -24.70
C ALA A 444 -8.35 11.93 -23.83
N TYR A 445 -7.31 11.14 -24.04
CA TYR A 445 -6.02 11.30 -23.38
C TYR A 445 -5.43 12.69 -23.59
N ALA A 446 -5.30 13.11 -24.87
CA ALA A 446 -4.74 14.42 -25.20
C ALA A 446 -5.56 15.56 -24.60
N HIS A 447 -6.90 15.47 -24.66
CA HIS A 447 -7.80 16.48 -24.10
C HIS A 447 -7.57 16.68 -22.59
N VAL A 448 -7.57 15.60 -21.81
CA VAL A 448 -7.36 15.67 -20.35
C VAL A 448 -5.95 16.18 -20.02
N ARG A 449 -4.93 15.60 -20.66
CA ARG A 449 -3.54 16.02 -20.47
C ARG A 449 -3.35 17.52 -20.74
N ASP A 450 -3.84 18.00 -21.88
CA ASP A 450 -3.61 19.38 -22.31
C ASP A 450 -4.34 20.37 -21.41
N GLN A 451 -5.55 20.03 -20.91
CA GLN A 451 -6.27 20.86 -19.95
C GLN A 451 -5.54 20.93 -18.61
N ILE A 452 -5.07 19.81 -18.05
CA ILE A 452 -4.31 19.81 -16.79
C ILE A 452 -3.04 20.62 -16.93
N LEU A 453 -2.26 20.40 -18.01
CA LEU A 453 -1.02 21.14 -18.25
C LEU A 453 -1.28 22.63 -18.46
N ALA A 454 -2.40 23.04 -19.07
CA ALA A 454 -2.77 24.43 -19.21
C ALA A 454 -3.04 25.10 -17.84
N ILE A 455 -3.74 24.43 -16.94
CA ILE A 455 -3.98 24.94 -15.57
C ILE A 455 -2.66 25.05 -14.80
N LEU A 456 -1.79 24.04 -14.88
CA LEU A 456 -0.47 24.06 -14.23
C LEU A 456 0.47 25.12 -14.79
N ALA A 457 0.30 25.49 -16.06
CA ALA A 457 1.07 26.57 -16.69
C ALA A 457 0.53 27.96 -16.31
N GLU A 458 -0.79 28.07 -16.08
CA GLU A 458 -1.44 29.36 -15.75
C GLU A 458 -1.28 29.73 -14.28
N TYR A 459 -1.34 28.73 -13.37
CA TYR A 459 -1.30 28.95 -11.92
C TYR A 459 -0.11 28.24 -11.26
N PRO A 460 0.55 28.85 -10.26
CA PRO A 460 1.64 28.23 -9.52
C PRO A 460 1.10 27.20 -8.49
N ILE A 461 0.79 26.02 -8.98
CA ILE A 461 0.24 24.90 -8.21
C ILE A 461 1.39 24.00 -7.73
N ASP A 462 1.47 23.74 -6.44
CA ASP A 462 2.52 22.94 -5.81
C ASP A 462 2.07 21.47 -5.57
N TYR A 463 0.77 21.22 -5.64
CA TYR A 463 0.19 19.94 -5.25
C TYR A 463 -1.11 19.64 -6.01
N ILE A 464 -1.28 18.37 -6.41
CA ILE A 464 -2.52 17.83 -6.97
C ILE A 464 -3.07 16.75 -6.05
N LYS A 465 -4.37 16.82 -5.75
CA LYS A 465 -5.15 15.69 -5.26
C LYS A 465 -5.80 15.04 -6.47
N TRP A 466 -5.27 13.85 -6.84
CA TRP A 466 -5.77 13.04 -7.95
C TRP A 466 -6.79 12.05 -7.46
N ASP A 467 -8.05 12.21 -7.83
CA ASP A 467 -9.16 11.41 -7.36
C ASP A 467 -9.72 10.44 -8.41
N TYR A 468 -10.45 9.42 -7.92
CA TYR A 468 -11.10 8.38 -8.72
C TYR A 468 -12.30 7.82 -7.96
N ASN A 469 -13.50 8.35 -8.22
CA ASN A 469 -14.65 8.13 -7.35
C ASN A 469 -15.68 7.12 -7.85
N ARG A 470 -15.41 6.46 -8.97
CA ARG A 470 -16.31 5.48 -9.54
C ARG A 470 -15.62 4.15 -9.79
N ASP A 471 -16.32 3.04 -9.53
CA ASP A 471 -15.89 1.70 -9.92
C ASP A 471 -15.84 1.57 -11.45
N LEU A 472 -14.78 0.99 -11.99
CA LEU A 472 -14.64 0.67 -13.40
C LEU A 472 -15.29 -0.69 -13.67
N VAL A 473 -16.52 -0.67 -14.19
CA VAL A 473 -17.29 -1.85 -14.58
C VAL A 473 -17.71 -1.72 -16.04
N GLU A 474 -17.86 -2.86 -16.73
CA GLU A 474 -18.21 -2.92 -18.17
C GLU A 474 -17.29 -2.03 -19.03
N ALA A 475 -15.99 -2.00 -18.70
CA ALA A 475 -14.99 -1.17 -19.38
C ALA A 475 -14.69 -1.70 -20.77
N GLY A 476 -15.44 -1.26 -21.76
CA GLY A 476 -15.24 -1.60 -23.18
C GLY A 476 -14.78 -0.38 -23.97
N HIS A 477 -13.72 -0.53 -24.77
CA HIS A 477 -13.29 0.50 -25.72
C HIS A 477 -14.29 0.63 -26.88
N GLN A 478 -14.80 1.82 -27.14
CA GLN A 478 -15.67 2.06 -28.29
C GLN A 478 -14.85 2.28 -29.57
N PRO A 479 -15.35 1.85 -30.75
CA PRO A 479 -16.59 1.10 -30.96
C PRO A 479 -16.41 -0.43 -30.85
N SER A 480 -15.21 -0.92 -30.53
CA SER A 480 -14.87 -2.35 -30.59
C SER A 480 -15.58 -3.18 -29.52
N GLY A 481 -15.91 -2.60 -28.38
CA GLY A 481 -16.40 -3.28 -27.19
C GLY A 481 -15.37 -4.19 -26.50
N ARG A 482 -14.09 -4.13 -26.89
CA ARG A 482 -13.01 -4.89 -26.24
C ARG A 482 -12.83 -4.41 -24.79
N ALA A 483 -12.60 -5.37 -23.91
CA ALA A 483 -12.26 -5.05 -22.52
C ALA A 483 -10.98 -4.20 -22.46
N GLY A 484 -10.97 -3.19 -21.61
CA GLY A 484 -9.95 -2.15 -21.60
C GLY A 484 -9.47 -1.69 -20.23
N VAL A 485 -9.60 -2.51 -19.18
CA VAL A 485 -9.10 -2.14 -17.82
C VAL A 485 -7.59 -2.05 -17.82
N HIS A 486 -6.91 -2.96 -18.50
CA HIS A 486 -5.45 -2.96 -18.63
C HIS A 486 -4.94 -1.68 -19.32
N GLU A 487 -5.48 -1.41 -20.52
CA GLU A 487 -5.06 -0.24 -21.32
C GLU A 487 -5.39 1.08 -20.60
N GLN A 488 -6.54 1.15 -19.92
CA GLN A 488 -6.94 2.30 -19.09
C GLN A 488 -5.95 2.54 -17.95
N THR A 489 -5.54 1.47 -17.24
CA THR A 489 -4.58 1.58 -16.14
C THR A 489 -3.22 2.06 -16.63
N LEU A 490 -2.72 1.51 -17.74
CA LEU A 490 -1.47 1.96 -18.34
C LEU A 490 -1.55 3.41 -18.85
N ALA A 491 -2.70 3.81 -19.41
CA ALA A 491 -2.91 5.18 -19.87
C ALA A 491 -2.90 6.18 -18.71
N MET A 492 -3.54 5.85 -17.58
CA MET A 492 -3.49 6.65 -16.36
C MET A 492 -2.07 6.77 -15.83
N TYR A 493 -1.31 5.67 -15.76
CA TYR A 493 0.10 5.71 -15.34
C TYR A 493 0.93 6.64 -16.23
N ARG A 494 0.80 6.50 -17.55
CA ARG A 494 1.49 7.35 -18.51
C ARG A 494 1.11 8.83 -18.34
N LEU A 495 -0.15 9.14 -18.10
CA LEU A 495 -0.63 10.50 -17.89
C LEU A 495 0.01 11.15 -16.66
N ILE A 496 0.08 10.44 -15.54
CA ILE A 496 0.76 10.93 -14.33
C ILE A 496 2.25 11.12 -14.60
N ASP A 497 2.89 10.15 -15.26
CA ASP A 497 4.32 10.21 -15.58
C ASP A 497 4.66 11.42 -16.49
N GLU A 498 3.82 11.72 -17.50
CA GLU A 498 3.97 12.90 -18.37
C GLU A 498 3.79 14.23 -17.61
N ILE A 499 2.81 14.31 -16.71
CA ILE A 499 2.60 15.49 -15.86
C ILE A 499 3.80 15.72 -14.93
N ARG A 500 4.30 14.66 -14.29
CA ARG A 500 5.49 14.75 -13.42
C ARG A 500 6.74 15.14 -14.20
N LEU A 501 6.90 14.64 -15.40
CA LEU A 501 8.03 15.03 -16.28
C LEU A 501 7.97 16.52 -16.64
N ALA A 502 6.78 17.05 -16.91
CA ALA A 502 6.57 18.46 -17.22
C ALA A 502 6.71 19.36 -15.97
N HIS A 503 6.34 18.86 -14.79
CA HIS A 503 6.35 19.57 -13.51
C HIS A 503 7.04 18.72 -12.40
N PRO A 504 8.39 18.60 -12.42
CA PRO A 504 9.12 17.68 -11.51
C PRO A 504 9.00 18.01 -10.01
N SER A 505 8.62 19.25 -9.65
CA SER A 505 8.43 19.67 -8.26
C SER A 505 6.99 19.50 -7.76
N LEU A 506 6.08 19.09 -8.64
CA LEU A 506 4.67 18.88 -8.30
C LEU A 506 4.52 17.63 -7.43
N GLU A 507 3.89 17.78 -6.26
CA GLU A 507 3.49 16.62 -5.47
C GLU A 507 2.09 16.14 -5.87
N ILE A 508 1.90 14.83 -5.94
CA ILE A 508 0.61 14.21 -6.29
C ILE A 508 0.14 13.29 -5.17
N GLU A 509 -1.06 13.56 -4.65
CA GLU A 509 -1.79 12.65 -3.77
C GLU A 509 -2.69 11.74 -4.60
N SER A 510 -2.64 10.42 -4.35
CA SER A 510 -3.64 9.49 -4.84
C SER A 510 -4.83 9.43 -3.89
N CYS A 511 -5.99 9.81 -4.39
CA CYS A 511 -7.30 9.54 -3.83
C CYS A 511 -8.06 8.62 -4.80
N ALA A 512 -8.85 7.68 -4.29
CA ALA A 512 -9.70 6.84 -5.13
C ALA A 512 -10.96 6.44 -4.36
N GLY A 513 -11.82 7.42 -4.12
CA GLY A 513 -12.88 7.32 -3.12
C GLY A 513 -12.25 6.94 -1.79
N GLY A 514 -11.39 7.79 -1.26
CA GLY A 514 -10.47 7.46 -0.17
C GLY A 514 -9.28 6.62 -0.64
N GLY A 515 -8.99 5.55 0.08
CA GLY A 515 -7.79 4.73 -0.10
C GLY A 515 -7.92 3.57 -1.09
N GLY A 516 -8.73 3.67 -2.13
CA GLY A 516 -8.97 2.59 -3.08
C GLY A 516 -7.78 2.25 -3.98
N ARG A 517 -6.84 3.19 -4.18
CA ARG A 517 -5.59 3.00 -4.93
C ARG A 517 -4.39 3.32 -4.04
N ALA A 518 -4.03 2.37 -3.18
CA ALA A 518 -2.91 2.50 -2.25
C ALA A 518 -1.81 1.47 -2.53
N ASP A 519 -1.76 0.94 -3.76
CA ASP A 519 -0.79 -0.04 -4.21
C ASP A 519 0.55 0.59 -4.62
N LEU A 520 1.59 -0.25 -4.74
CA LEU A 520 2.94 0.21 -5.12
C LEU A 520 3.05 0.65 -6.59
N GLY A 521 2.12 0.27 -7.46
CA GLY A 521 2.05 0.78 -8.84
C GLY A 521 1.68 2.26 -8.86
N MET A 522 0.69 2.66 -8.05
CA MET A 522 0.32 4.06 -7.87
C MET A 522 1.41 4.86 -7.14
N LEU A 523 1.97 4.29 -6.06
CA LEU A 523 3.04 4.94 -5.30
C LEU A 523 4.38 5.07 -6.04
N ALA A 524 4.57 4.34 -7.14
CA ALA A 524 5.70 4.61 -8.03
C ALA A 524 5.60 5.99 -8.70
N ARG A 525 4.41 6.61 -8.69
CA ARG A 525 4.06 7.83 -9.43
C ARG A 525 3.51 8.95 -8.57
N THR A 526 3.15 8.65 -7.32
CA THR A 526 2.53 9.61 -6.40
C THR A 526 3.33 9.71 -5.10
N ASP A 527 3.15 10.81 -4.39
CA ASP A 527 3.95 11.18 -3.22
C ASP A 527 3.22 10.92 -1.91
N ARG A 528 1.92 10.57 -1.99
CA ARG A 528 1.05 10.37 -0.84
C ARG A 528 -0.23 9.65 -1.25
N ILE A 529 -0.81 8.90 -0.31
CA ILE A 529 -2.13 8.29 -0.44
C ILE A 529 -3.09 8.99 0.53
N TRP A 530 -4.28 9.36 0.06
CA TRP A 530 -5.41 9.66 0.93
C TRP A 530 -5.99 8.33 1.44
N THR A 531 -5.86 8.06 2.73
CA THR A 531 -6.11 6.72 3.27
C THR A 531 -7.59 6.35 3.33
N SER A 532 -8.48 7.32 3.53
CA SER A 532 -9.93 7.15 3.57
C SER A 532 -10.64 8.49 3.56
N ASP A 533 -11.80 8.57 2.91
CA ASP A 533 -12.73 9.70 3.05
C ASP A 533 -13.43 9.71 4.42
N CYS A 534 -13.30 8.65 5.21
CA CYS A 534 -13.75 8.65 6.59
C CYS A 534 -12.74 9.35 7.49
N SER A 535 -13.03 10.56 7.91
CA SER A 535 -12.19 11.35 8.83
C SER A 535 -12.56 11.13 10.31
N ASP A 536 -13.48 10.18 10.63
CA ASP A 536 -13.79 9.75 12.00
C ASP A 536 -12.56 9.14 12.67
N PRO A 537 -12.06 9.70 13.80
CA PRO A 537 -10.82 9.27 14.40
C PRO A 537 -10.87 7.83 14.96
N LEU A 538 -12.04 7.32 15.34
CA LEU A 538 -12.17 5.95 15.80
C LEU A 538 -12.06 4.94 14.65
N GLU A 539 -12.68 5.21 13.50
CA GLU A 539 -12.54 4.40 12.30
C GLU A 539 -11.09 4.46 11.76
N ARG A 540 -10.47 5.65 11.80
CA ARG A 540 -9.09 5.87 11.38
C ARG A 540 -8.08 5.01 12.13
N GLN A 541 -8.29 4.70 13.41
CA GLN A 541 -7.39 3.80 14.15
C GLN A 541 -7.22 2.45 13.45
N GLN A 542 -8.30 1.88 12.91
CA GLN A 542 -8.24 0.60 12.19
C GLN A 542 -7.75 0.75 10.75
N ILE A 543 -8.21 1.79 10.05
CA ILE A 543 -7.82 2.07 8.66
C ILE A 543 -6.31 2.31 8.58
N GLU A 544 -5.75 3.09 9.51
CA GLU A 544 -4.32 3.39 9.53
C GLU A 544 -3.48 2.19 9.98
N ALA A 545 -3.96 1.39 10.93
CA ALA A 545 -3.32 0.13 11.29
C ALA A 545 -3.22 -0.84 10.09
N GLY A 546 -4.29 -0.99 9.30
CA GLY A 546 -4.26 -1.78 8.07
C GLY A 546 -3.37 -1.16 6.99
N THR A 547 -3.33 0.17 6.89
CA THR A 547 -2.49 0.89 5.91
C THR A 547 -1.00 0.74 6.24
N SER A 548 -0.64 0.75 7.52
CA SER A 548 0.75 0.63 7.98
C SER A 548 1.40 -0.72 7.65
N LEU A 549 0.61 -1.72 7.24
CA LEU A 549 1.16 -3.00 6.78
C LEU A 549 1.94 -2.87 5.45
N LEU A 550 1.70 -1.81 4.69
CA LEU A 550 2.42 -1.52 3.45
C LEU A 550 3.12 -0.16 3.47
N LEU A 551 2.48 0.88 4.02
CA LEU A 551 2.88 2.27 3.85
C LEU A 551 3.42 2.91 5.13
N PRO A 552 4.56 3.63 5.05
CA PRO A 552 5.04 4.43 6.16
C PRO A 552 4.22 5.71 6.34
N PRO A 553 4.22 6.30 7.56
CA PRO A 553 3.33 7.41 7.92
C PRO A 553 3.44 8.66 7.04
N GLU A 554 4.63 8.97 6.56
CA GLU A 554 4.89 10.13 5.70
C GLU A 554 4.22 10.07 4.32
N LEU A 555 3.79 8.86 3.91
CA LEU A 555 3.08 8.63 2.65
C LEU A 555 1.56 8.46 2.84
N THR A 556 1.05 8.64 4.05
CA THR A 556 -0.36 8.46 4.38
C THR A 556 -0.98 9.76 4.89
N GLY A 557 -2.07 10.21 4.26
CA GLY A 557 -2.81 11.38 4.69
C GLY A 557 -3.74 11.09 5.86
N SER A 558 -3.64 11.88 6.95
CA SER A 558 -4.58 11.85 8.05
C SER A 558 -4.93 13.26 8.49
N HIS A 559 -6.23 13.57 8.54
CA HIS A 559 -6.71 14.92 8.76
C HIS A 559 -7.50 15.05 10.07
N ILE A 560 -7.32 16.20 10.74
CA ILE A 560 -8.13 16.63 11.87
C ILE A 560 -9.47 17.11 11.31
N ALA A 561 -10.50 16.30 11.46
CA ALA A 561 -11.85 16.59 10.97
C ALA A 561 -12.67 17.46 11.92
N SER A 562 -13.88 17.81 11.50
CA SER A 562 -14.89 18.50 12.29
C SER A 562 -15.21 17.76 13.61
N PRO A 563 -15.66 18.48 14.66
CA PRO A 563 -16.09 17.86 15.92
C PRO A 563 -17.15 16.77 15.74
N ILE A 564 -18.06 16.96 14.79
CA ILE A 564 -19.04 15.98 14.34
C ILE A 564 -18.51 15.41 13.03
N SER A 565 -18.21 14.11 13.01
CA SER A 565 -17.78 13.43 11.80
C SER A 565 -18.88 13.47 10.74
N HIS A 566 -18.55 13.96 9.54
CA HIS A 566 -19.50 14.06 8.42
C HIS A 566 -19.94 12.69 7.91
N THR A 567 -19.13 11.65 8.11
CA THR A 567 -19.40 10.29 7.61
C THR A 567 -20.11 9.39 8.60
N THR A 568 -19.92 9.59 9.91
CA THR A 568 -20.48 8.71 10.95
C THR A 568 -21.45 9.39 11.88
N GLY A 569 -21.42 10.74 11.96
CA GLY A 569 -22.21 11.53 12.91
C GLY A 569 -21.70 11.46 14.36
N ARG A 570 -20.58 10.77 14.64
CA ARG A 570 -19.98 10.74 15.97
C ARG A 570 -19.37 12.09 16.34
N VAL A 571 -19.36 12.37 17.64
CA VAL A 571 -18.79 13.60 18.20
C VAL A 571 -17.53 13.24 18.98
N HIS A 572 -16.40 13.85 18.61
CA HIS A 572 -15.12 13.58 19.26
C HIS A 572 -14.44 14.86 19.73
N ALA A 573 -13.74 14.74 20.86
CA ALA A 573 -12.88 15.82 21.36
C ALA A 573 -11.71 16.10 20.40
N LEU A 574 -11.26 17.35 20.36
CA LEU A 574 -10.16 17.78 19.49
C LEU A 574 -8.88 16.96 19.74
N ASP A 575 -8.54 16.66 20.98
CA ASP A 575 -7.34 15.88 21.32
C ASP A 575 -7.39 14.46 20.75
N PHE A 576 -8.56 13.83 20.65
CA PHE A 576 -8.68 12.52 20.04
C PHE A 576 -8.57 12.58 18.51
N ARG A 577 -9.19 13.59 17.87
CA ARG A 577 -9.09 13.83 16.42
C ARG A 577 -7.64 14.15 16.01
N ALA A 578 -7.01 15.08 16.72
CA ALA A 578 -5.66 15.54 16.43
C ALA A 578 -4.60 14.47 16.74
N GLY A 579 -4.74 13.78 17.87
CA GLY A 579 -3.81 12.74 18.27
C GLY A 579 -3.85 11.52 17.35
N THR A 580 -5.03 11.18 16.77
CA THR A 580 -5.15 10.14 15.75
C THR A 580 -4.39 10.54 14.47
N ALA A 581 -4.55 11.78 14.01
CA ALA A 581 -3.88 12.27 12.80
C ALA A 581 -2.37 12.56 12.98
N PHE A 582 -1.89 12.63 14.21
CA PHE A 582 -0.56 13.13 14.60
C PHE A 582 0.61 12.36 13.96
N PHE A 583 0.49 11.07 13.74
CA PHE A 583 1.59 10.21 13.28
C PHE A 583 1.82 10.28 11.77
N SER A 584 0.78 10.54 11.00
CA SER A 584 0.78 10.55 9.53
C SER A 584 1.14 11.93 8.97
N HIS A 585 1.08 12.09 7.63
CA HIS A 585 1.15 13.39 6.99
C HIS A 585 -0.08 14.20 7.38
N LEU A 586 0.10 15.06 8.40
CA LEU A 586 -0.97 15.78 9.07
C LEU A 586 -1.68 16.77 8.15
N GLY A 587 -3.00 16.76 8.21
CA GLY A 587 -3.83 17.79 7.59
C GLY A 587 -5.01 18.19 8.47
N ILE A 588 -5.83 19.11 7.94
CA ILE A 588 -7.10 19.57 8.50
C ILE A 588 -8.16 19.42 7.42
N GLU A 589 -9.33 18.94 7.81
CA GLU A 589 -10.52 18.88 6.98
C GLU A 589 -11.73 19.29 7.82
N TRP A 590 -11.77 20.57 8.13
CA TRP A 590 -12.70 21.17 9.09
C TRP A 590 -12.95 22.63 8.76
N ASP A 591 -14.21 23.08 8.79
CA ASP A 591 -14.54 24.51 8.75
C ASP A 591 -14.19 25.16 10.09
N ILE A 592 -12.94 25.58 10.21
CA ILE A 592 -12.42 26.24 11.40
C ILE A 592 -12.90 27.68 11.54
N THR A 593 -13.54 28.27 10.52
CA THR A 593 -14.07 29.66 10.57
C THR A 593 -15.37 29.75 11.33
N THR A 594 -16.27 28.78 11.15
CA THR A 594 -17.63 28.84 11.70
C THR A 594 -17.86 27.90 12.90
N THR A 595 -17.07 26.82 13.02
CA THR A 595 -17.33 25.77 14.02
C THR A 595 -16.24 25.61 15.06
N ALA A 596 -15.08 26.29 14.95
CA ALA A 596 -14.05 26.29 15.96
C ALA A 596 -14.21 27.46 16.94
N SER A 597 -14.09 27.19 18.23
CA SER A 597 -13.95 28.22 19.26
C SER A 597 -12.51 28.77 19.30
N ALA A 598 -12.31 29.89 19.97
CA ALA A 598 -10.96 30.44 20.19
C ALA A 598 -10.06 29.44 20.95
N GLU A 599 -10.62 28.66 21.88
CA GLU A 599 -9.91 27.59 22.60
C GLU A 599 -9.54 26.44 21.67
N ASP A 600 -10.42 26.05 20.75
CA ASP A 600 -10.11 25.04 19.73
C ASP A 600 -8.97 25.49 18.83
N LEU A 601 -8.96 26.75 18.40
CA LEU A 601 -7.89 27.29 17.54
C LEU A 601 -6.54 27.32 18.27
N ASP A 602 -6.50 27.74 19.52
CA ASP A 602 -5.27 27.69 20.33
C ASP A 602 -4.79 26.24 20.51
N ARG A 603 -5.70 25.32 20.80
CA ARG A 603 -5.38 23.91 20.94
C ARG A 603 -4.92 23.28 19.65
N LEU A 604 -5.56 23.61 18.52
CA LEU A 604 -5.16 23.18 17.17
C LEU A 604 -3.73 23.66 16.84
N GLN A 605 -3.41 24.92 17.14
CA GLN A 605 -2.09 25.49 16.96
C GLN A 605 -1.03 24.72 17.78
N GLN A 606 -1.35 24.32 19.02
CA GLN A 606 -0.46 23.52 19.86
C GLN A 606 -0.20 22.15 19.23
N TRP A 607 -1.23 21.47 18.70
CA TRP A 607 -1.09 20.17 18.01
C TRP A 607 -0.24 20.28 16.75
N ILE A 608 -0.46 21.30 15.92
CA ILE A 608 0.35 21.55 14.73
C ILE A 608 1.80 21.84 15.09
N ALA A 609 2.05 22.65 16.11
CA ALA A 609 3.40 22.94 16.57
C ALA A 609 4.12 21.69 17.10
N ALA A 610 3.42 20.85 17.87
CA ALA A 610 3.94 19.58 18.36
C ALA A 610 4.26 18.62 17.18
N HIS A 611 3.36 18.49 16.20
CA HIS A 611 3.62 17.70 15.00
C HIS A 611 4.86 18.19 14.26
N LYS A 612 4.96 19.49 13.97
CA LYS A 612 6.14 20.07 13.31
C LYS A 612 7.45 19.83 14.06
N THR A 613 7.39 19.86 15.39
CA THR A 613 8.55 19.57 16.25
C THR A 613 9.01 18.13 16.11
N HIS A 614 8.09 17.20 15.98
CA HIS A 614 8.35 15.77 15.99
C HIS A 614 8.27 15.08 14.63
N ARG A 615 7.79 15.76 13.58
CA ARG A 615 7.56 15.12 12.25
C ARG A 615 8.81 14.46 11.67
N SER A 616 10.01 14.94 11.99
CA SER A 616 11.24 14.27 11.54
C SER A 616 11.34 12.86 12.09
N LEU A 617 11.06 12.66 13.39
CA LEU A 617 10.98 11.34 14.00
C LEU A 617 9.83 10.53 13.42
N LEU A 618 8.62 11.10 13.38
CA LEU A 618 7.39 10.42 12.95
C LEU A 618 7.51 9.89 11.52
N HIS A 619 8.17 10.64 10.65
CA HIS A 619 8.26 10.36 9.20
C HIS A 619 9.55 9.65 8.77
N SER A 620 10.46 9.35 9.70
CA SER A 620 11.69 8.61 9.38
C SER A 620 11.93 7.41 10.28
N GLY A 621 11.28 7.35 11.44
CA GLY A 621 11.44 6.27 12.40
C GLY A 621 10.78 4.96 11.98
N THR A 622 10.98 3.94 12.78
CA THR A 622 10.36 2.63 12.62
C THR A 622 8.99 2.63 13.30
N VAL A 623 7.94 2.30 12.55
CA VAL A 623 6.60 2.10 13.10
C VAL A 623 6.57 0.81 13.90
N VAL A 624 5.99 0.86 15.08
CA VAL A 624 5.85 -0.28 15.98
C VAL A 624 4.47 -0.34 16.60
N HIS A 625 3.94 -1.54 16.71
CA HIS A 625 2.68 -1.82 17.37
C HIS A 625 2.89 -2.74 18.57
N SER A 626 1.99 -2.71 19.50
CA SER A 626 2.06 -3.55 20.69
C SER A 626 0.84 -4.48 20.76
N ASP A 627 1.12 -5.79 20.78
CA ASP A 627 0.07 -6.80 21.00
C ASP A 627 -0.48 -6.62 22.42
N GLN A 628 -1.71 -6.13 22.56
CA GLN A 628 -2.38 -5.91 23.83
C GLN A 628 -3.37 -7.03 24.11
N PRO A 629 -3.38 -7.58 25.35
CA PRO A 629 -4.34 -8.63 25.71
C PRO A 629 -5.78 -8.10 25.81
N ASP A 630 -5.98 -6.82 26.17
CA ASP A 630 -7.28 -6.18 26.19
C ASP A 630 -7.53 -5.45 24.86
N PRO A 631 -8.49 -5.90 24.05
CA PRO A 631 -8.80 -5.27 22.77
C PRO A 631 -9.46 -3.87 22.90
N GLY A 632 -9.74 -3.42 24.11
CA GLY A 632 -10.16 -2.04 24.40
C GLY A 632 -9.01 -1.04 24.32
N LEU A 633 -7.76 -1.51 24.44
CA LEU A 633 -6.56 -0.67 24.32
C LEU A 633 -5.83 -0.95 23.01
N TRP A 634 -5.43 0.12 22.35
CA TRP A 634 -4.57 0.10 21.19
C TRP A 634 -3.29 0.91 21.47
N VAL A 635 -2.13 0.33 21.21
CA VAL A 635 -0.83 0.99 21.44
C VAL A 635 0.03 0.84 20.21
N HIS A 636 0.46 1.97 19.67
CA HIS A 636 1.42 2.02 18.57
C HIS A 636 2.33 3.23 18.74
N GLY A 637 3.39 3.28 17.95
CA GLY A 637 4.31 4.40 18.01
C GLY A 637 5.34 4.37 16.91
N VAL A 638 6.25 5.34 16.99
CA VAL A 638 7.40 5.46 16.10
C VAL A 638 8.66 5.55 16.94
N VAL A 639 9.64 4.71 16.64
CA VAL A 639 10.95 4.65 17.28
C VAL A 639 12.01 5.16 16.32
N ALA A 640 12.85 6.08 16.73
CA ALA A 640 13.98 6.55 15.92
C ALA A 640 14.84 5.38 15.42
N ARG A 641 15.40 5.47 14.22
CA ARG A 641 16.23 4.38 13.64
C ARG A 641 17.45 4.05 14.50
N ASP A 642 18.04 5.05 15.16
CA ASP A 642 19.14 4.90 16.12
C ASP A 642 18.66 4.52 17.53
N ARG A 643 17.34 4.39 17.71
CA ARG A 643 16.67 4.09 19.00
C ARG A 643 16.94 5.11 20.10
N SER A 644 17.34 6.34 19.77
CA SER A 644 17.61 7.42 20.74
C SER A 644 16.34 7.98 21.39
N GLU A 645 15.24 7.99 20.64
CA GLU A 645 13.95 8.47 21.13
C GLU A 645 12.77 7.72 20.46
N ALA A 646 11.60 7.86 21.06
CA ALA A 646 10.36 7.31 20.52
C ALA A 646 9.15 8.14 20.96
N ILE A 647 8.07 8.05 20.18
CA ILE A 647 6.74 8.54 20.57
C ILE A 647 5.75 7.39 20.41
N PHE A 648 4.99 7.13 21.47
CA PHE A 648 3.90 6.16 21.49
C PHE A 648 2.58 6.84 21.78
N THR A 649 1.50 6.23 21.30
CA THR A 649 0.15 6.55 21.74
C THR A 649 -0.47 5.36 22.46
N VAL A 650 -1.26 5.64 23.50
CA VAL A 650 -2.14 4.70 24.17
C VAL A 650 -3.57 5.16 23.94
N VAL A 651 -4.34 4.39 23.22
CA VAL A 651 -5.70 4.71 22.77
C VAL A 651 -6.69 3.79 23.45
N ALA A 652 -7.74 4.34 24.04
CA ALA A 652 -8.90 3.59 24.49
C ALA A 652 -9.96 3.55 23.37
N LEU A 653 -10.00 2.45 22.61
CA LEU A 653 -10.98 2.25 21.54
C LEU A 653 -12.38 2.00 22.10
N ARG A 654 -12.44 1.37 23.26
CA ARG A 654 -13.67 1.02 24.00
C ARG A 654 -13.37 0.84 25.48
N THR A 655 -14.40 0.62 26.29
CA THR A 655 -14.22 0.29 27.70
C THR A 655 -13.37 -0.97 27.87
N THR A 656 -12.31 -0.87 28.67
CA THR A 656 -11.45 -2.01 29.01
C THR A 656 -12.17 -2.99 29.93
N VAL A 657 -11.80 -4.28 29.83
CA VAL A 657 -12.37 -5.32 30.68
C VAL A 657 -11.94 -5.14 32.16
N ALA A 658 -10.70 -4.73 32.37
CA ALA A 658 -10.17 -4.47 33.70
C ALA A 658 -10.13 -2.96 34.00
N SER A 659 -10.43 -2.58 35.26
CA SER A 659 -10.28 -1.19 35.73
C SER A 659 -9.63 -1.19 37.11
N PRO A 660 -8.42 -0.61 37.24
CA PRO A 660 -7.61 0.05 36.20
C PRO A 660 -7.14 -0.95 35.13
N PRO A 661 -6.86 -0.49 33.90
CA PRO A 661 -6.33 -1.35 32.86
C PRO A 661 -4.93 -1.85 33.24
N GLY A 662 -4.48 -2.91 32.58
CA GLY A 662 -3.15 -3.49 32.80
C GLY A 662 -2.00 -2.58 32.35
N ARG A 663 -0.80 -3.17 32.29
CA ARG A 663 0.38 -2.50 31.75
C ARG A 663 0.36 -2.53 30.24
N VAL A 664 0.81 -1.44 29.64
CA VAL A 664 1.05 -1.35 28.19
C VAL A 664 2.53 -1.47 27.88
N ARG A 665 2.85 -2.29 26.89
CA ARG A 665 4.23 -2.51 26.44
C ARG A 665 4.59 -1.46 25.39
N LEU A 666 5.88 -1.04 25.44
CA LEU A 666 6.43 -0.03 24.51
C LEU A 666 7.64 -0.67 23.80
N PRO A 667 7.39 -1.37 22.67
CA PRO A 667 8.40 -2.20 22.02
C PRO A 667 9.33 -1.42 21.08
N GLY A 668 10.32 -2.11 20.48
CA GLY A 668 11.21 -1.56 19.45
C GLY A 668 12.44 -0.82 19.95
N LEU A 669 12.56 -0.58 21.25
CA LEU A 669 13.66 0.11 21.90
C LEU A 669 14.91 -0.77 22.03
N ASP A 670 16.09 -0.17 22.26
CA ASP A 670 17.29 -0.93 22.61
C ASP A 670 17.12 -1.56 24.02
N PRO A 671 17.19 -2.90 24.14
CA PRO A 671 16.94 -3.58 25.41
C PRO A 671 17.85 -3.15 26.57
N ARG A 672 19.07 -2.73 26.27
CA ARG A 672 20.09 -2.38 27.26
C ARG A 672 20.12 -0.91 27.63
N THR A 673 19.50 -0.07 26.81
CA THR A 673 19.45 1.38 27.02
C THR A 673 18.30 1.75 27.94
N HIS A 674 18.51 2.73 28.82
CA HIS A 674 17.46 3.28 29.67
C HIS A 674 16.80 4.47 28.98
N TYR A 675 15.47 4.53 29.10
CA TYR A 675 14.66 5.60 28.53
C TYR A 675 13.84 6.27 29.62
N HIS A 676 13.81 7.60 29.58
CA HIS A 676 12.88 8.37 30.37
C HIS A 676 11.56 8.47 29.61
N VAL A 677 10.51 7.93 30.20
CA VAL A 677 9.13 7.89 29.68
C VAL A 677 8.34 8.98 30.36
N GLN A 678 7.74 9.88 29.60
CA GLN A 678 6.88 10.94 30.11
C GLN A 678 5.72 11.24 29.15
N PRO A 679 4.60 11.80 29.62
CA PRO A 679 3.55 12.32 28.76
C PRO A 679 4.08 13.40 27.82
N LEU A 680 3.52 13.48 26.62
CA LEU A 680 3.84 14.47 25.59
C LEU A 680 2.66 15.42 25.37
N ALA A 681 2.82 16.70 25.76
CA ALA A 681 1.84 17.73 25.46
C ALA A 681 1.80 18.03 23.93
N PRO A 682 0.60 18.31 23.38
CA PRO A 682 -0.69 18.47 24.02
C PRO A 682 -1.46 17.17 24.26
N GLY A 683 -0.95 16.00 23.90
CA GLY A 683 -1.55 14.69 24.11
C GLY A 683 -1.35 14.08 25.52
N ASP A 684 -1.28 14.90 26.56
CA ASP A 684 -0.98 14.51 27.95
C ASP A 684 -2.19 14.55 28.89
N SER A 685 -3.38 14.88 28.35
CA SER A 685 -4.61 14.99 29.14
C SER A 685 -5.20 13.61 29.48
N LEU A 686 -5.34 13.29 30.77
CA LEU A 686 -5.88 12.02 31.25
C LEU A 686 -7.40 11.88 31.16
N GLY A 687 -8.13 12.96 30.82
CA GLY A 687 -9.61 12.92 30.72
C GLY A 687 -10.33 12.58 32.02
N GLY A 688 -11.67 12.52 31.96
CA GLY A 688 -12.59 12.68 33.11
C GLY A 688 -12.72 11.55 34.14
N ARG A 689 -11.91 10.47 34.14
CA ARG A 689 -12.02 9.41 35.15
C ARG A 689 -10.84 9.32 36.14
N ALA A 690 -9.84 10.16 36.00
CA ALA A 690 -8.72 10.21 36.93
C ALA A 690 -9.07 10.84 38.31
N SER A 691 -10.34 10.83 38.71
CA SER A 691 -10.87 11.52 39.89
C SER A 691 -10.37 10.96 41.26
N HIS A 692 -9.54 9.92 41.27
CA HIS A 692 -9.07 9.27 42.50
C HIS A 692 -7.53 9.20 42.63
N GLY A 693 -6.81 9.96 41.81
CA GLY A 693 -5.34 10.06 41.86
C GLY A 693 -4.68 9.80 40.51
N ASP A 694 -3.66 10.59 40.23
CA ASP A 694 -2.85 10.45 39.03
C ASP A 694 -1.99 9.18 39.12
N LEU A 695 -1.59 8.66 37.95
CA LEU A 695 -0.54 7.64 37.89
C LEU A 695 0.73 8.16 38.58
N ALA A 696 1.29 7.37 39.48
CA ALA A 696 2.45 7.76 40.28
C ALA A 696 3.67 8.22 39.43
N TRP A 697 3.73 7.75 38.20
CA TRP A 697 4.83 8.11 37.27
C TRP A 697 4.46 9.24 36.30
N TRP A 698 3.21 9.71 36.24
CA TRP A 698 2.71 10.60 35.18
C TRP A 698 3.41 11.97 35.17
N ALA A 699 3.45 12.63 36.33
CA ALA A 699 4.00 14.00 36.42
C ALA A 699 5.53 14.06 36.32
N ALA A 700 6.21 13.09 36.90
CA ALA A 700 7.70 13.09 36.97
C ALA A 700 8.33 12.21 35.88
N GLY A 701 7.55 11.43 35.17
CA GLY A 701 8.03 10.38 34.30
C GLY A 701 8.64 9.20 35.06
N VAL A 702 9.13 8.21 34.33
CA VAL A 702 9.83 7.04 34.85
C VAL A 702 10.99 6.66 33.94
N THR A 703 12.12 6.21 34.53
CA THR A 703 13.27 5.75 33.76
C THR A 703 13.41 4.25 33.86
N LEU A 704 13.27 3.55 32.74
CA LEU A 704 13.30 2.09 32.62
C LEU A 704 14.15 1.65 31.44
N SER A 705 14.71 0.44 31.50
CA SER A 705 15.41 -0.11 30.35
C SER A 705 14.43 -0.51 29.24
N GLY A 706 14.91 -0.48 27.98
CA GLY A 706 14.10 -0.93 26.85
C GLY A 706 13.57 -2.36 27.02
N ALA A 707 14.36 -3.25 27.65
CA ALA A 707 13.90 -4.61 27.96
C ALA A 707 12.71 -4.63 28.94
N VAL A 708 12.69 -3.74 29.94
CA VAL A 708 11.55 -3.62 30.88
C VAL A 708 10.34 -3.03 30.15
N LEU A 709 10.55 -2.01 29.33
CA LEU A 709 9.48 -1.37 28.56
C LEU A 709 8.82 -2.33 27.56
N ASP A 710 9.62 -3.16 26.88
CA ASP A 710 9.13 -4.13 25.89
C ASP A 710 8.41 -5.34 26.56
N ARG A 711 8.95 -5.86 27.68
CA ARG A 711 8.43 -7.10 28.30
C ARG A 711 7.42 -6.89 29.39
N ILE A 712 7.59 -5.83 30.17
CA ILE A 712 6.73 -5.52 31.33
C ILE A 712 5.83 -4.32 31.05
N GLY A 713 6.38 -3.25 30.47
CA GLY A 713 5.69 -2.01 30.17
C GLY A 713 5.49 -1.11 31.36
N VAL A 714 4.60 -0.11 31.19
CA VAL A 714 4.18 0.86 32.22
C VAL A 714 2.69 0.70 32.49
N GLN A 715 2.25 1.06 33.70
CA GLN A 715 0.81 1.08 34.01
C GLN A 715 0.11 2.05 33.07
N ALA A 716 -0.90 1.55 32.35
CA ALA A 716 -1.70 2.38 31.46
C ALA A 716 -2.57 3.38 32.25
N PRO A 717 -2.81 4.57 31.72
CA PRO A 717 -3.79 5.49 32.28
C PRO A 717 -5.21 4.93 32.18
N VAL A 718 -6.08 5.39 33.07
CA VAL A 718 -7.52 5.09 32.97
C VAL A 718 -8.16 6.13 32.05
N LEU A 719 -8.39 5.72 30.81
CA LEU A 719 -9.03 6.55 29.79
C LEU A 719 -10.50 6.16 29.62
N ASN A 720 -11.34 7.11 29.25
CA ASN A 720 -12.66 6.81 28.72
C ASN A 720 -12.51 6.28 27.28
N PRO A 721 -13.48 5.54 26.74
CA PRO A 721 -13.52 5.24 25.31
C PRO A 721 -13.35 6.52 24.46
N GLU A 722 -12.66 6.37 23.34
CA GLU A 722 -12.38 7.48 22.40
C GLU A 722 -11.55 8.60 23.03
N GLN A 723 -10.62 8.21 23.89
CA GLN A 723 -9.54 9.04 24.42
C GLN A 723 -8.18 8.43 24.14
N MET A 724 -7.18 9.26 24.13
CA MET A 724 -5.80 8.82 23.94
C MET A 724 -4.81 9.72 24.67
N VAL A 725 -3.61 9.19 24.86
CA VAL A 725 -2.49 9.96 25.36
C VAL A 725 -1.24 9.68 24.53
N LEU A 726 -0.35 10.67 24.45
CA LEU A 726 0.98 10.53 23.87
C LEU A 726 2.03 10.36 24.96
N LEU A 727 2.99 9.46 24.70
CA LEU A 727 4.15 9.21 25.55
C LEU A 727 5.41 9.47 24.74
N ARG A 728 6.29 10.33 25.23
CA ARG A 728 7.62 10.52 24.68
C ARG A 728 8.65 9.76 25.51
N LEU A 729 9.52 9.07 24.82
CA LEU A 729 10.65 8.33 25.38
C LEU A 729 11.94 8.92 24.84
N VAL A 730 12.87 9.24 25.73
CA VAL A 730 14.19 9.75 25.35
C VAL A 730 15.25 8.97 26.12
N GLN A 731 16.33 8.62 25.43
CA GLN A 731 17.46 7.96 26.06
C GLN A 731 17.94 8.74 27.29
N ALA A 732 17.92 8.10 28.43
CA ALA A 732 18.39 8.67 29.67
C ALA A 732 19.94 8.64 29.71
N ARG A 733 20.55 9.69 30.26
CA ARG A 733 21.96 9.61 30.57
C ARG A 733 22.21 8.47 31.56
N PRO A 734 23.34 7.73 31.48
CA PRO A 734 23.65 6.70 32.44
C PRO A 734 23.51 7.25 33.86
N LEU A 735 22.70 6.58 34.69
CA LEU A 735 22.64 6.90 36.10
C LEU A 735 24.06 6.75 36.64
N SER A 736 24.65 7.82 37.15
CA SER A 736 25.92 7.71 37.87
C SER A 736 25.75 6.66 38.98
N PRO A 737 26.71 5.74 39.18
CA PRO A 737 26.58 4.72 40.22
C PRO A 737 26.27 5.41 41.54
N TRP A 738 25.31 4.87 42.30
CA TRP A 738 24.91 5.32 43.60
C TRP A 738 26.18 5.63 44.43
N ARG A 739 26.41 6.90 44.77
CA ARG A 739 27.32 7.22 45.89
C ARG A 739 26.57 6.73 47.13
N GLU A 740 27.01 5.60 47.67
CA GLU A 740 26.71 5.24 49.06
C GLU A 740 27.09 6.45 49.95
N GLN A 741 26.08 7.19 50.36
CA GLN A 741 26.26 8.05 51.53
C GLN A 741 26.45 7.11 52.73
N ARG A 742 27.72 6.77 53.01
CA ARG A 742 28.08 6.24 54.31
C ARG A 742 27.71 7.30 55.32
N SER A 743 26.61 7.14 56.01
CA SER A 743 26.33 7.86 57.23
C SER A 743 27.36 7.39 58.28
N THR A 744 28.34 8.20 58.54
CA THR A 744 29.15 8.09 59.75
C THR A 744 28.22 8.40 60.92
N ARG A 745 27.97 7.41 61.73
CA ARG A 745 27.76 7.50 63.14
C ARG A 745 28.57 6.42 63.84
#